data_6c570feb0c81e1a6f448992cb08325f3
#
_entry.id   6c570feb0c81e1a6f448992cb08325f3
#
_cell.length_a   1.000
_cell.length_b   1.000
_cell.length_c   1.000
_cell.angle_alpha   90.00
_cell.angle_beta   90.00
_cell.angle_gamma   90.00
#
_symmetry.space_group_name_H-M   'P 1'
#
loop_
_entity.id
_entity.type
_entity.pdbx_description
1 polymer ?
#
loop_
_entity_poly.entity_id
_entity_poly.type
_entity_poly.pdbx_seq_one_letter_code
_entity_poly.pdbx_strand_id
1 'polypeptide(L)'
;MKKKGNYGKLNKASRSSSVSSTAPVRRKKQTKVKLSKGKQGKGKLYRYEGVFSATDKGYGFVKVEGFTRDIFISERFTNYAFPGDKVLIELLSPGPLYEDNGRSSGGAQKSREGKIIKVIEHSVTRIVGTFEEIRNGYGFVIPDKGTLASDLFIPKGNTMDAVTGQKVLAEISDYGEFKRSPEGRIIQIIGDTDDPLTDDVSVICALGLRSEFPDSVIRNCDDICGDGTIEGSSSAHELDDLYRIDHLSDVFKDSFSGKGKRLDLRDIVTFTIDGDDSGDFDDAVSLECIEDGELEGAYIVGVHIADVSEYVREGSPLDAESLERGCSIYFPGKVIPMLPEKLSNGLCSLNPDEDRLSLSAIVLLGKDGKTLDHLITESVIRSSKRMTYSKVDKVLDGEKVSGYKQFEGVLEKMREVSLILRERRFSKGSVDFDIEEAEISVDDKGNVTDIRARERSASRSLIEEFMLLANKTVAKHFCKKKIPFAYRVHEDPDMVKIRELVETFKKLGLSVDRKVLKKVNGSDDASVSSAEIATLMNSAEGTPFEMLIKTLTLRSMQRAEYTAECLGHYGLAFKYYCHFTSPIRRYPDLQIHRIIKQTLRGEMNNVLKEHYEDILPEVCHRSSVMERKAAEAEAQVDRLKMIRYMEDHMGEEFEGTVSGVTRYGVFVKLDNSIEGMISVYDLPADDYVYEESLLRLSGRRSRRYYGIGKRLCVKVSACDLNQRIIDFIPAD
;
A
#
# COMPACT_ATOMS: atom_id res chain seq x y z
N MET A 1 24.17 -51.21 -51.19
CA MET A 1 24.94 -50.12 -51.84
C MET A 1 25.31 -49.15 -50.75
N LYS A 2 26.49 -49.18 -50.21
CA LYS A 2 27.72 -48.42 -50.52
C LYS A 2 27.43 -46.92 -50.40
N LYS A 3 28.10 -46.08 -49.54
CA LYS A 3 29.43 -46.05 -48.91
C LYS A 3 29.45 -44.98 -47.84
N LYS A 4 30.02 -45.19 -46.67
CA LYS A 4 31.35 -44.77 -46.15
C LYS A 4 31.48 -43.26 -46.01
N GLY A 5 31.89 -42.67 -44.90
CA GLY A 5 32.86 -42.95 -43.83
C GLY A 5 33.63 -41.65 -43.61
N ASN A 6 34.10 -41.24 -42.52
CA ASN A 6 35.26 -41.58 -41.68
C ASN A 6 35.34 -40.50 -40.53
N TYR A 7 35.43 -40.72 -39.26
CA TYR A 7 36.52 -41.16 -38.35
C TYR A 7 37.76 -40.25 -38.26
N GLY A 8 38.04 -39.90 -37.03
CA GLY A 8 39.36 -39.48 -36.52
C GLY A 8 39.23 -38.81 -35.17
N LYS A 9 39.21 -39.48 -34.05
CA LYS A 9 40.20 -40.00 -33.07
C LYS A 9 40.99 -38.87 -32.39
N LEU A 10 40.71 -38.68 -31.06
CA LEU A 10 41.41 -39.17 -29.86
C LEU A 10 42.80 -38.51 -29.60
N ASN A 11 42.98 -37.88 -28.41
CA ASN A 11 43.84 -38.49 -27.40
C ASN A 11 43.70 -37.84 -25.99
N LYS A 12 43.82 -38.72 -25.03
CA LYS A 12 43.87 -38.57 -23.56
C LYS A 12 45.20 -37.95 -23.09
N ALA A 13 45.18 -37.31 -21.95
CA ALA A 13 46.07 -37.69 -20.85
C ALA A 13 45.78 -36.93 -19.54
N SER A 14 45.73 -37.68 -18.52
CA SER A 14 45.54 -37.54 -17.09
C SER A 14 46.68 -36.79 -16.36
N ARG A 15 46.40 -36.10 -15.24
CA ARG A 15 46.84 -36.42 -13.87
C ARG A 15 46.60 -35.27 -12.90
N SER A 16 45.92 -35.65 -11.85
CA SER A 16 45.93 -35.28 -10.43
C SER A 16 46.93 -34.24 -9.89
N SER A 17 46.40 -33.32 -9.06
CA SER A 17 46.89 -33.11 -7.69
C SER A 17 45.99 -32.13 -6.92
N SER A 18 45.66 -32.55 -5.70
CA SER A 18 45.00 -31.82 -4.64
C SER A 18 45.79 -30.61 -4.15
N VAL A 19 45.13 -29.47 -3.87
CA VAL A 19 45.47 -28.60 -2.72
C VAL A 19 44.28 -27.71 -2.41
N SER A 20 43.88 -27.73 -1.15
CA SER A 20 42.91 -26.86 -0.50
C SER A 20 43.36 -25.41 -0.52
N SER A 21 42.46 -24.48 -0.81
CA SER A 21 42.53 -23.11 -0.31
C SER A 21 41.19 -22.43 -0.34
N THR A 22 40.71 -22.05 0.81
CA THR A 22 39.63 -21.13 1.10
C THR A 22 39.75 -19.84 0.27
N ALA A 23 38.76 -19.56 -0.53
CA ALA A 23 38.61 -18.28 -1.24
C ALA A 23 37.58 -17.40 -0.54
N PRO A 24 37.83 -16.08 -0.38
CA PRO A 24 36.98 -15.18 0.35
C PRO A 24 35.76 -14.74 -0.50
N VAL A 25 34.64 -14.55 0.20
CA VAL A 25 33.39 -13.98 -0.29
C VAL A 25 33.65 -12.74 -1.16
N ARG A 26 33.31 -12.82 -2.43
CA ARG A 26 33.35 -11.68 -3.35
C ARG A 26 32.26 -10.69 -2.98
N ARG A 27 32.64 -9.56 -2.38
CA ARG A 27 31.84 -8.34 -2.33
C ARG A 27 31.41 -7.98 -3.75
N LYS A 28 30.09 -7.87 -3.98
CA LYS A 28 29.51 -7.36 -5.24
C LYS A 28 30.14 -5.99 -5.53
N LYS A 29 30.72 -5.86 -6.69
CA LYS A 29 31.27 -4.60 -7.21
C LYS A 29 30.10 -3.61 -7.38
N GLN A 30 30.19 -2.50 -6.67
CA GLN A 30 29.40 -1.31 -6.95
C GLN A 30 29.51 -0.97 -8.43
N THR A 31 28.38 -0.84 -9.09
CA THR A 31 28.29 -0.44 -10.50
C THR A 31 28.84 0.98 -10.60
N LYS A 32 30.01 1.14 -11.19
CA LYS A 32 30.57 2.44 -11.48
C LYS A 32 29.71 3.16 -12.50
N VAL A 33 29.07 4.26 -12.08
CA VAL A 33 28.42 5.23 -12.96
C VAL A 33 29.35 5.56 -14.13
N LYS A 34 28.92 5.32 -15.36
CA LYS A 34 29.67 5.67 -16.56
C LYS A 34 29.72 7.18 -16.71
N LEU A 35 30.83 7.79 -16.35
CA LEU A 35 31.16 9.16 -16.69
C LEU A 35 31.44 9.26 -18.20
N SER A 36 30.56 9.87 -18.98
CA SER A 36 30.88 10.23 -20.35
C SER A 36 31.83 11.43 -20.36
N LYS A 37 33.10 11.20 -20.67
CA LYS A 37 34.11 12.25 -20.89
C LYS A 37 33.96 12.81 -22.29
N GLY A 38 33.19 13.90 -22.45
CA GLY A 38 33.24 14.73 -23.65
C GLY A 38 34.45 15.67 -23.60
N LYS A 39 35.38 15.55 -24.56
CA LYS A 39 36.49 16.50 -24.78
C LYS A 39 36.00 17.66 -25.63
N GLN A 40 35.82 18.84 -25.03
CA GLN A 40 36.01 20.14 -25.71
C GLN A 40 36.22 21.26 -24.68
N GLY A 41 37.29 22.01 -24.76
CA GLY A 41 37.57 23.38 -24.31
C GLY A 41 37.26 23.79 -22.86
N LYS A 42 38.33 24.00 -22.08
CA LYS A 42 38.43 24.80 -20.84
C LYS A 42 37.17 24.94 -19.95
N GLY A 43 36.79 23.86 -19.26
CA GLY A 43 35.82 23.79 -18.18
C GLY A 43 35.38 22.34 -18.00
N LYS A 44 35.56 21.74 -16.80
CA LYS A 44 34.99 20.43 -16.52
C LYS A 44 33.46 20.59 -16.44
N LEU A 45 32.73 20.10 -17.47
CA LEU A 45 31.27 20.01 -17.47
C LEU A 45 30.87 18.80 -16.63
N TYR A 46 30.08 19.05 -15.58
CA TYR A 46 29.55 18.00 -14.69
C TYR A 46 28.14 17.66 -15.14
N ARG A 47 27.96 16.48 -15.76
CA ARG A 47 26.67 15.98 -16.25
C ARG A 47 26.25 14.73 -15.50
N TYR A 48 24.96 14.66 -15.17
CA TYR A 48 24.36 13.58 -14.41
C TYR A 48 23.01 13.22 -15.01
N GLU A 49 22.66 11.93 -14.89
CA GLU A 49 21.31 11.46 -15.15
C GLU A 49 20.53 11.47 -13.84
N GLY A 50 19.24 11.84 -13.93
CA GLY A 50 18.35 11.83 -12.77
C GLY A 50 16.89 11.93 -13.19
N VAL A 51 16.00 11.87 -12.22
CA VAL A 51 14.55 11.98 -12.42
C VAL A 51 14.11 13.40 -12.05
N PHE A 52 13.38 14.04 -12.96
CA PHE A 52 12.88 15.40 -12.79
C PHE A 52 11.53 15.40 -12.05
N SER A 53 11.37 16.30 -11.10
CA SER A 53 10.10 16.63 -10.45
C SER A 53 9.80 18.12 -10.65
N ALA A 54 8.64 18.43 -11.22
CA ALA A 54 8.19 19.81 -11.42
C ALA A 54 7.39 20.31 -10.22
N THR A 55 7.32 21.64 -10.09
CA THR A 55 6.41 22.32 -9.18
C THR A 55 5.40 23.14 -9.99
N ASP A 56 4.24 23.47 -9.41
CA ASP A 56 3.20 24.28 -10.06
C ASP A 56 3.68 25.70 -10.46
N LYS A 57 4.87 26.11 -10.00
CA LYS A 57 5.50 27.40 -10.33
C LYS A 57 6.47 27.34 -11.53
N GLY A 58 6.49 26.23 -12.26
CA GLY A 58 7.31 26.06 -13.45
C GLY A 58 8.78 25.72 -13.21
N TYR A 59 9.31 25.81 -11.99
CA TYR A 59 10.63 25.28 -11.65
C TYR A 59 10.51 23.84 -11.10
N GLY A 60 11.64 23.14 -11.02
CA GLY A 60 11.63 21.77 -10.48
C GLY A 60 12.95 21.37 -9.85
N PHE A 61 13.04 20.08 -9.55
CA PHE A 61 14.20 19.45 -8.94
C PHE A 61 14.56 18.17 -9.68
N VAL A 62 15.84 17.82 -9.72
CA VAL A 62 16.28 16.54 -10.28
C VAL A 62 16.95 15.74 -9.18
N LYS A 63 16.36 14.57 -8.91
CA LYS A 63 16.93 13.56 -8.01
C LYS A 63 17.97 12.74 -8.78
N VAL A 64 19.22 12.81 -8.35
CA VAL A 64 20.34 12.08 -8.93
C VAL A 64 20.79 11.00 -7.94
N GLU A 65 20.96 9.78 -8.40
CA GLU A 65 21.44 8.67 -7.57
C GLU A 65 22.82 8.99 -6.96
N GLY A 66 22.96 8.77 -5.65
CA GLY A 66 24.19 9.09 -4.92
C GLY A 66 24.32 10.53 -4.44
N PHE A 67 23.30 11.36 -4.62
CA PHE A 67 23.22 12.72 -4.07
C PHE A 67 22.31 12.75 -2.84
N THR A 68 22.74 13.46 -1.82
CA THR A 68 21.93 13.64 -0.59
C THR A 68 20.84 14.71 -0.74
N ARG A 69 20.92 15.56 -1.77
CA ARG A 69 19.94 16.63 -2.05
C ARG A 69 19.66 16.72 -3.53
N ASP A 70 18.42 17.03 -3.85
CA ASP A 70 17.97 17.26 -5.22
C ASP A 70 18.58 18.54 -5.80
N ILE A 71 18.80 18.54 -7.12
CA ILE A 71 19.38 19.64 -7.86
C ILE A 71 18.24 20.55 -8.34
N PHE A 72 18.29 21.82 -7.96
CA PHE A 72 17.30 22.81 -8.37
C PHE A 72 17.44 23.14 -9.86
N ILE A 73 16.31 23.16 -10.56
CA ILE A 73 16.20 23.52 -11.99
C ILE A 73 15.22 24.69 -12.07
N SER A 74 15.71 25.86 -12.48
CA SER A 74 14.83 27.01 -12.69
C SER A 74 13.99 26.82 -13.94
N GLU A 75 12.80 27.43 -14.01
CA GLU A 75 11.81 27.31 -15.09
C GLU A 75 12.43 27.39 -16.49
N ARG A 76 13.31 28.37 -16.73
CA ARG A 76 14.01 28.58 -18.02
C ARG A 76 14.96 27.44 -18.41
N PHE A 77 15.28 26.53 -17.49
CA PHE A 77 16.24 25.44 -17.69
C PHE A 77 15.60 24.05 -17.60
N THR A 78 14.28 23.96 -17.54
CA THR A 78 13.55 22.68 -17.51
C THR A 78 13.59 21.92 -18.83
N ASN A 79 13.88 22.62 -19.94
CA ASN A 79 13.94 22.04 -21.29
C ASN A 79 12.70 21.18 -21.62
N TYR A 80 11.51 21.65 -21.19
CA TYR A 80 10.20 20.98 -21.39
C TYR A 80 10.13 19.56 -20.86
N ALA A 81 10.95 19.21 -19.88
CA ALA A 81 10.83 17.97 -19.15
C ALA A 81 9.56 17.97 -18.32
N PHE A 82 8.87 16.84 -18.31
CA PHE A 82 7.68 16.58 -17.50
C PHE A 82 8.03 15.91 -16.17
N PRO A 83 7.15 16.00 -15.17
CA PRO A 83 7.35 15.29 -13.92
C PRO A 83 7.57 13.79 -14.14
N GLY A 84 8.61 13.23 -13.51
CA GLY A 84 8.99 11.83 -13.68
C GLY A 84 9.98 11.56 -14.83
N ASP A 85 10.20 12.50 -15.74
CA ASP A 85 11.12 12.32 -16.87
C ASP A 85 12.53 11.99 -16.40
N LYS A 86 13.15 11.01 -17.08
CA LYS A 86 14.59 10.76 -16.94
C LYS A 86 15.37 11.75 -17.80
N VAL A 87 16.18 12.57 -17.14
CA VAL A 87 16.84 13.71 -17.76
C VAL A 87 18.36 13.66 -17.61
N LEU A 88 19.07 14.23 -18.60
CA LEU A 88 20.48 14.55 -18.50
C LEU A 88 20.62 16.02 -18.09
N ILE A 89 21.23 16.27 -16.95
CA ILE A 89 21.47 17.62 -16.45
C ILE A 89 22.94 18.01 -16.50
N GLU A 90 23.20 19.31 -16.53
CA GLU A 90 24.50 19.94 -16.39
C GLU A 90 24.46 20.94 -15.24
N LEU A 91 25.39 20.81 -14.28
CA LEU A 91 25.49 21.77 -13.16
C LEU A 91 25.96 23.13 -13.63
N LEU A 92 25.31 24.20 -13.16
CA LEU A 92 25.68 25.57 -13.50
C LEU A 92 26.90 26.08 -12.72
N SER A 93 27.20 25.47 -11.58
CA SER A 93 28.37 25.79 -10.76
C SER A 93 29.31 24.59 -10.69
N PRO A 94 30.60 24.73 -11.08
CA PRO A 94 31.55 23.62 -10.99
C PRO A 94 31.92 23.36 -9.53
N GLY A 95 31.70 22.14 -9.08
CA GLY A 95 32.14 21.61 -7.79
C GLY A 95 32.09 20.09 -7.79
N PRO A 96 33.09 19.39 -7.22
CA PRO A 96 33.07 17.94 -7.17
C PRO A 96 31.93 17.42 -6.31
N LEU A 97 31.39 16.29 -6.71
CA LEU A 97 30.52 15.41 -5.92
C LEU A 97 31.33 14.69 -4.86
N TYR A 98 31.65 15.32 -3.77
CA TYR A 98 32.21 14.62 -2.62
C TYR A 98 31.69 15.22 -1.31
N GLU A 99 31.08 14.35 -0.54
CA GLU A 99 30.98 14.29 0.92
C GLU A 99 31.06 15.62 1.65
N ASP A 100 29.93 16.03 2.18
CA ASP A 100 29.85 17.01 3.24
C ASP A 100 30.46 16.39 4.52
N ASN A 101 31.78 16.43 4.62
CA ASN A 101 32.49 16.12 5.84
C ASN A 101 32.20 17.26 6.85
N GLY A 102 31.03 17.27 7.45
CA GLY A 102 30.64 17.86 8.73
C GLY A 102 31.36 19.12 9.27
N ARG A 103 31.90 20.02 8.42
CA ARG A 103 32.54 21.24 8.84
C ARG A 103 32.17 22.41 7.91
N SER A 104 31.03 23.03 8.13
CA SER A 104 30.86 24.44 7.79
C SER A 104 29.78 25.10 8.66
N SER A 105 30.19 26.21 9.23
CA SER A 105 29.47 27.15 10.04
C SER A 105 28.15 27.63 9.42
N GLY A 106 27.06 27.52 10.17
CA GLY A 106 25.82 28.32 10.22
C GLY A 106 25.48 29.23 9.03
N GLY A 107 24.97 28.63 7.92
CA GLY A 107 24.28 29.35 6.87
C GLY A 107 23.50 28.33 6.04
N ALA A 108 22.21 28.62 5.77
CA ALA A 108 21.37 27.77 4.92
C ALA A 108 22.07 27.52 3.57
N GLN A 109 22.60 26.31 3.39
CA GLN A 109 23.28 25.92 2.16
C GLN A 109 22.23 25.80 1.04
N LYS A 110 22.33 26.69 0.02
CA LYS A 110 21.45 26.69 -1.16
C LYS A 110 21.61 25.37 -1.93
N SER A 111 20.52 24.79 -2.38
CA SER A 111 20.52 23.66 -3.34
C SER A 111 21.36 24.02 -4.57
N ARG A 112 22.09 23.04 -5.11
CA ARG A 112 22.86 23.26 -6.33
C ARG A 112 21.89 23.54 -7.48
N GLU A 113 22.28 24.42 -8.40
CA GLU A 113 21.50 24.76 -9.58
C GLU A 113 22.06 24.03 -10.80
N GLY A 114 21.14 23.48 -11.60
CA GLY A 114 21.44 22.77 -12.84
C GLY A 114 20.55 23.24 -13.99
N LYS A 115 20.85 22.76 -15.19
CA LYS A 115 20.00 22.88 -16.39
C LYS A 115 19.80 21.51 -17.01
N ILE A 116 18.60 21.23 -17.49
CA ILE A 116 18.32 20.03 -18.27
C ILE A 116 18.88 20.23 -19.69
N ILE A 117 19.75 19.33 -20.10
CA ILE A 117 20.36 19.35 -21.43
C ILE A 117 19.52 18.56 -22.43
N LYS A 118 18.95 17.45 -21.95
CA LYS A 118 18.16 16.53 -22.76
C LYS A 118 17.24 15.72 -21.87
N VAL A 119 16.01 15.49 -22.31
CA VAL A 119 15.15 14.43 -21.82
C VAL A 119 15.63 13.13 -22.47
N ILE A 120 15.96 12.13 -21.65
CA ILE A 120 16.44 10.81 -22.08
C ILE A 120 15.24 9.91 -22.36
N GLU A 121 14.24 9.97 -21.48
CA GLU A 121 13.03 9.16 -21.52
C GLU A 121 11.89 9.95 -20.89
N HIS A 122 10.76 10.04 -21.58
CA HIS A 122 9.55 10.66 -21.06
C HIS A 122 8.78 9.65 -20.23
N SER A 123 8.38 10.04 -19.02
CA SER A 123 7.58 9.22 -18.11
C SER A 123 6.09 9.26 -18.46
N VAL A 124 5.62 10.41 -18.96
CA VAL A 124 4.24 10.65 -19.33
C VAL A 124 4.10 10.60 -20.85
N THR A 125 3.47 9.56 -21.36
CA THR A 125 3.17 9.39 -22.79
C THR A 125 1.69 9.56 -23.11
N ARG A 126 0.84 9.50 -22.09
CA ARG A 126 -0.62 9.64 -22.19
C ARG A 126 -1.12 10.50 -21.05
N ILE A 127 -2.16 11.27 -21.31
CA ILE A 127 -2.83 12.11 -20.33
C ILE A 127 -4.34 11.92 -20.38
N VAL A 128 -4.99 12.05 -19.23
CA VAL A 128 -6.43 12.24 -19.12
C VAL A 128 -6.71 13.72 -18.88
N GLY A 129 -7.75 14.23 -19.50
CA GLY A 129 -8.19 15.61 -19.33
C GLY A 129 -9.53 15.88 -20.01
N THR A 130 -10.00 17.11 -19.90
CA THR A 130 -11.24 17.57 -20.50
C THR A 130 -10.96 18.18 -21.87
N PHE A 131 -11.66 17.74 -22.91
CA PHE A 131 -11.51 18.27 -24.25
C PHE A 131 -12.34 19.55 -24.41
N GLU A 132 -11.71 20.58 -24.99
CA GLU A 132 -12.34 21.81 -25.44
C GLU A 132 -12.10 22.02 -26.93
N GLU A 133 -13.18 22.00 -27.71
CA GLU A 133 -13.14 22.27 -29.14
C GLU A 133 -13.01 23.79 -29.38
N ILE A 134 -12.06 24.17 -30.23
CA ILE A 134 -11.97 25.50 -30.81
C ILE A 134 -12.49 25.43 -32.23
N ARG A 135 -12.75 26.57 -32.88
CA ARG A 135 -13.28 26.65 -34.25
C ARG A 135 -12.48 25.79 -35.23
N ASN A 136 -13.15 25.14 -36.18
CA ASN A 136 -12.59 24.38 -37.29
C ASN A 136 -12.10 22.94 -36.98
N GLY A 137 -12.53 22.29 -35.91
CA GLY A 137 -12.29 20.88 -35.66
C GLY A 137 -10.89 20.57 -35.12
N TYR A 138 -10.26 21.49 -34.42
CA TYR A 138 -9.12 21.27 -33.54
C TYR A 138 -9.47 21.79 -32.14
N GLY A 139 -8.75 21.37 -31.14
CA GLY A 139 -9.01 21.75 -29.75
C GLY A 139 -7.82 21.55 -28.84
N PHE A 140 -8.10 21.65 -27.56
CA PHE A 140 -7.14 21.37 -26.50
C PHE A 140 -7.71 20.34 -25.53
N VAL A 141 -6.83 19.52 -24.97
CA VAL A 141 -7.13 18.73 -23.79
C VAL A 141 -6.53 19.46 -22.60
N ILE A 142 -7.41 19.92 -21.69
CA ILE A 142 -7.01 20.50 -20.39
C ILE A 142 -6.72 19.34 -19.46
N PRO A 143 -5.44 19.11 -19.07
CA PRO A 143 -5.07 17.96 -18.27
C PRO A 143 -5.67 18.01 -16.87
N ASP A 144 -6.01 16.85 -16.31
CA ASP A 144 -6.32 16.74 -14.90
C ASP A 144 -5.09 17.11 -14.05
N LYS A 145 -5.35 17.64 -12.83
CA LYS A 145 -4.29 18.12 -11.93
C LYS A 145 -3.13 17.13 -11.77
N GLY A 146 -1.94 17.63 -11.89
CA GLY A 146 -0.70 16.90 -11.60
C GLY A 146 -0.07 16.18 -12.80
N THR A 147 -0.70 16.19 -13.99
CA THR A 147 -0.17 15.50 -15.18
C THR A 147 0.68 16.38 -16.10
N LEU A 148 0.20 17.56 -16.44
CA LEU A 148 0.92 18.53 -17.28
C LEU A 148 0.73 19.96 -16.74
N ALA A 149 1.73 20.82 -16.99
CA ALA A 149 1.65 22.24 -16.65
C ALA A 149 1.01 23.09 -17.77
N SER A 150 0.67 22.49 -18.93
CA SER A 150 0.10 23.19 -20.08
C SER A 150 -0.88 22.29 -20.82
N ASP A 151 -1.86 22.90 -21.50
CA ASP A 151 -2.84 22.20 -22.31
C ASP A 151 -2.18 21.49 -23.50
N LEU A 152 -2.71 20.29 -23.84
CA LEU A 152 -2.28 19.50 -24.97
C LEU A 152 -3.09 19.90 -26.21
N PHE A 153 -2.41 20.41 -27.22
CA PHE A 153 -3.02 20.75 -28.50
C PHE A 153 -3.41 19.49 -29.30
N ILE A 154 -4.64 19.43 -29.78
CA ILE A 154 -5.15 18.32 -30.61
C ILE A 154 -5.45 18.85 -32.01
N PRO A 155 -4.68 18.46 -33.03
CA PRO A 155 -4.91 18.86 -34.41
C PRO A 155 -6.20 18.29 -34.98
N LYS A 156 -6.69 18.94 -36.02
CA LYS A 156 -7.84 18.45 -36.81
C LYS A 156 -7.55 17.03 -37.32
N GLY A 157 -8.55 16.15 -37.14
CA GLY A 157 -8.45 14.73 -37.50
C GLY A 157 -7.86 13.82 -36.42
N ASN A 158 -7.37 14.40 -35.31
CA ASN A 158 -6.87 13.68 -34.14
C ASN A 158 -7.82 13.76 -32.93
N THR A 159 -9.01 14.35 -33.10
CA THR A 159 -10.01 14.59 -32.04
C THR A 159 -10.92 13.40 -31.78
N MET A 160 -10.92 12.37 -32.64
CA MET A 160 -11.80 11.19 -32.49
C MET A 160 -13.29 11.56 -32.33
N ASP A 161 -13.71 12.70 -32.95
CA ASP A 161 -15.04 13.29 -32.85
C ASP A 161 -15.50 13.62 -31.40
N ALA A 162 -14.53 13.83 -30.49
CA ALA A 162 -14.84 14.28 -29.13
C ALA A 162 -15.47 15.69 -29.17
N VAL A 163 -16.39 15.94 -28.24
CA VAL A 163 -17.08 17.22 -28.06
C VAL A 163 -16.60 17.91 -26.78
N THR A 164 -16.75 19.24 -26.75
CA THR A 164 -16.39 20.05 -25.56
C THR A 164 -17.09 19.53 -24.30
N GLY A 165 -16.36 19.38 -23.20
CA GLY A 165 -16.84 18.88 -21.92
C GLY A 165 -16.67 17.37 -21.73
N GLN A 166 -16.14 16.65 -22.72
CA GLN A 166 -15.85 15.22 -22.55
C GLN A 166 -14.47 14.97 -21.94
N LYS A 167 -14.39 14.04 -21.00
CA LYS A 167 -13.13 13.43 -20.54
C LYS A 167 -12.59 12.52 -21.62
N VAL A 168 -11.31 12.68 -21.90
CA VAL A 168 -10.62 11.91 -22.94
C VAL A 168 -9.26 11.42 -22.46
N LEU A 169 -8.82 10.29 -23.02
CA LEU A 169 -7.45 9.83 -22.94
C LEU A 169 -6.72 10.25 -24.22
N ALA A 170 -5.70 11.06 -24.11
CA ALA A 170 -4.89 11.51 -25.23
C ALA A 170 -3.43 11.00 -25.13
N GLU A 171 -2.86 10.64 -26.28
CA GLU A 171 -1.46 10.24 -26.42
C GLU A 171 -0.67 11.45 -26.92
N ILE A 172 0.48 11.72 -26.27
CA ILE A 172 1.38 12.81 -26.63
C ILE A 172 2.22 12.35 -27.83
N SER A 173 2.13 13.08 -28.96
CA SER A 173 2.90 12.81 -30.16
C SER A 173 4.14 13.73 -30.29
N ASP A 174 4.06 14.93 -29.74
CA ASP A 174 5.15 15.91 -29.68
C ASP A 174 5.12 16.63 -28.32
N TYR A 175 6.25 16.64 -27.64
CA TYR A 175 6.37 17.21 -26.29
C TYR A 175 6.52 18.73 -26.27
N GLY A 176 6.50 19.37 -27.45
CA GLY A 176 6.59 20.81 -27.60
C GLY A 176 8.02 21.37 -27.52
N GLU A 177 8.13 22.65 -27.79
CA GLU A 177 9.36 23.43 -27.72
C GLU A 177 9.05 24.84 -27.20
N PHE A 178 10.07 25.70 -27.08
CA PHE A 178 9.87 27.09 -26.61
C PHE A 178 8.71 27.81 -27.34
N LYS A 179 7.67 28.19 -26.59
CA LYS A 179 6.42 28.84 -27.06
C LYS A 179 5.50 27.96 -27.92
N ARG A 180 5.70 26.64 -27.92
CA ARG A 180 4.81 25.71 -28.61
C ARG A 180 4.27 24.69 -27.60
N SER A 181 2.96 24.63 -27.44
CA SER A 181 2.30 23.63 -26.60
C SER A 181 2.61 22.21 -27.09
N PRO A 182 2.64 21.21 -26.19
CA PRO A 182 2.70 19.83 -26.62
C PRO A 182 1.52 19.49 -27.53
N GLU A 183 1.70 18.55 -28.44
CA GLU A 183 0.70 18.11 -29.40
C GLU A 183 0.41 16.62 -29.24
N GLY A 184 -0.86 16.24 -29.41
CA GLY A 184 -1.27 14.85 -29.23
C GLY A 184 -2.46 14.46 -30.09
N ARG A 185 -2.96 13.26 -29.81
CA ARG A 185 -4.19 12.72 -30.40
C ARG A 185 -5.06 12.09 -29.34
N ILE A 186 -6.36 12.22 -29.43
CA ILE A 186 -7.31 11.50 -28.61
C ILE A 186 -7.30 10.03 -29.05
N ILE A 187 -7.14 9.11 -28.11
CA ILE A 187 -7.15 7.66 -28.35
C ILE A 187 -8.35 6.96 -27.72
N GLN A 188 -9.05 7.65 -26.81
CA GLN A 188 -10.28 7.16 -26.19
C GLN A 188 -11.10 8.32 -25.67
N ILE A 189 -12.42 8.30 -25.92
CA ILE A 189 -13.39 9.13 -25.20
C ILE A 189 -13.84 8.32 -23.98
N ILE A 190 -13.69 8.89 -22.79
CA ILE A 190 -14.00 8.23 -21.53
C ILE A 190 -15.47 8.41 -21.17
N GLY A 191 -15.98 9.65 -21.28
CA GLY A 191 -17.37 9.98 -20.96
C GLY A 191 -17.55 11.48 -20.75
N ASP A 192 -18.74 11.89 -20.35
CA ASP A 192 -19.03 13.28 -20.02
C ASP A 192 -18.52 13.62 -18.62
N THR A 193 -18.05 14.85 -18.41
CA THR A 193 -17.54 15.30 -17.09
C THR A 193 -18.63 15.31 -16.01
N ASP A 194 -19.89 15.42 -16.39
CA ASP A 194 -21.01 15.45 -15.44
C ASP A 194 -21.45 14.04 -14.98
N ASP A 195 -20.99 12.98 -15.66
CA ASP A 195 -21.29 11.61 -15.29
C ASP A 195 -20.34 11.10 -14.17
N PRO A 196 -20.85 10.77 -12.97
CA PRO A 196 -20.03 10.27 -11.87
C PRO A 196 -19.27 8.97 -12.16
N LEU A 197 -19.71 8.14 -13.10
CA LEU A 197 -19.01 6.92 -13.52
C LEU A 197 -17.76 7.23 -14.35
N THR A 198 -17.72 8.40 -14.99
CA THR A 198 -16.55 8.89 -15.74
C THR A 198 -15.34 9.12 -14.82
N ASP A 199 -15.55 9.45 -13.55
CA ASP A 199 -14.47 9.69 -12.58
C ASP A 199 -13.61 8.45 -12.41
N ASP A 200 -14.22 7.30 -12.16
CA ASP A 200 -13.52 6.02 -11.92
C ASP A 200 -12.71 5.61 -13.15
N VAL A 201 -13.35 5.70 -14.34
CA VAL A 201 -12.68 5.34 -15.60
C VAL A 201 -11.53 6.31 -15.91
N SER A 202 -11.69 7.60 -15.58
CA SER A 202 -10.63 8.61 -15.74
C SER A 202 -9.38 8.26 -14.92
N VAL A 203 -9.55 7.89 -13.66
CA VAL A 203 -8.44 7.48 -12.79
C VAL A 203 -7.80 6.17 -13.27
N ILE A 204 -8.62 5.18 -13.68
CA ILE A 204 -8.13 3.92 -14.27
C ILE A 204 -7.25 4.20 -15.49
N CYS A 205 -7.71 5.04 -16.42
CA CYS A 205 -6.97 5.42 -17.62
C CYS A 205 -5.71 6.23 -17.29
N ALA A 206 -5.80 7.22 -16.38
CA ALA A 206 -4.69 8.09 -16.00
C ALA A 206 -3.53 7.31 -15.39
N LEU A 207 -3.84 6.32 -14.53
CA LEU A 207 -2.85 5.47 -13.89
C LEU A 207 -2.51 4.23 -14.71
N GLY A 208 -3.15 4.01 -15.88
CA GLY A 208 -2.93 2.84 -16.72
C GLY A 208 -3.17 1.53 -15.97
N LEU A 209 -4.28 1.48 -15.21
CA LEU A 209 -4.70 0.28 -14.49
C LEU A 209 -5.39 -0.69 -15.45
N ARG A 210 -5.28 -1.97 -15.16
CA ARG A 210 -5.92 -3.03 -15.94
C ARG A 210 -7.32 -3.29 -15.38
N SER A 211 -8.36 -2.82 -16.06
CA SER A 211 -9.77 -3.05 -15.65
C SER A 211 -10.36 -4.34 -16.20
N GLU A 212 -9.85 -4.82 -17.33
CA GLU A 212 -10.34 -6.03 -18.00
C GLU A 212 -9.32 -7.16 -17.95
N PHE A 213 -9.78 -8.40 -18.01
CA PHE A 213 -8.92 -9.57 -18.10
C PHE A 213 -8.75 -10.01 -19.56
N PRO A 214 -7.52 -10.37 -19.96
CA PRO A 214 -7.28 -10.97 -21.29
C PRO A 214 -8.05 -12.28 -21.48
N ASP A 215 -8.46 -12.58 -22.73
CA ASP A 215 -9.17 -13.81 -23.08
C ASP A 215 -8.45 -15.10 -22.65
N SER A 216 -7.11 -15.09 -22.62
CA SER A 216 -6.31 -16.24 -22.17
C SER A 216 -6.49 -16.50 -20.68
N VAL A 217 -6.67 -15.43 -19.88
CA VAL A 217 -6.91 -15.50 -18.44
C VAL A 217 -8.31 -16.01 -18.15
N ILE A 218 -9.31 -15.49 -18.89
CA ILE A 218 -10.71 -15.94 -18.75
C ILE A 218 -10.84 -17.40 -19.10
N ARG A 219 -10.25 -17.86 -20.22
CA ARG A 219 -10.25 -19.28 -20.58
C ARG A 219 -9.57 -20.16 -19.53
N ASN A 220 -8.41 -19.74 -19.02
CA ASN A 220 -7.72 -20.48 -17.95
C ASN A 220 -8.55 -20.54 -16.66
N CYS A 221 -9.30 -19.48 -16.34
CA CYS A 221 -10.25 -19.46 -15.23
C CYS A 221 -11.40 -20.45 -15.45
N ASP A 222 -12.00 -20.46 -16.65
CA ASP A 222 -13.10 -21.36 -17.00
C ASP A 222 -12.68 -22.83 -16.95
N ASP A 223 -11.48 -23.14 -17.44
CA ASP A 223 -10.91 -24.52 -17.38
C ASP A 223 -10.70 -25.00 -15.93
N ILE A 224 -10.42 -24.10 -15.00
CA ILE A 224 -10.20 -24.43 -13.59
C ILE A 224 -11.52 -24.55 -12.84
N CYS A 225 -12.45 -23.63 -13.05
CA CYS A 225 -13.66 -23.54 -12.25
C CYS A 225 -14.67 -24.65 -12.52
N GLY A 226 -14.72 -25.20 -13.75
CA GLY A 226 -15.72 -26.19 -14.11
C GLY A 226 -17.15 -25.70 -13.84
N ASP A 227 -17.88 -26.38 -12.96
CA ASP A 227 -19.23 -26.01 -12.53
C ASP A 227 -19.25 -25.02 -11.34
N GLY A 228 -18.08 -24.59 -10.86
CA GLY A 228 -17.92 -23.66 -9.75
C GLY A 228 -17.84 -24.33 -8.37
N THR A 229 -17.87 -25.64 -8.29
CA THR A 229 -17.65 -26.42 -7.05
C THR A 229 -16.25 -27.03 -7.03
N ILE A 230 -15.77 -27.45 -5.83
CA ILE A 230 -14.49 -28.18 -5.74
C ILE A 230 -14.59 -29.51 -6.53
N GLU A 231 -15.71 -30.20 -6.42
CA GLU A 231 -15.92 -31.50 -7.07
C GLU A 231 -15.93 -31.39 -8.60
N GLY A 232 -16.44 -30.28 -9.14
CA GLY A 232 -16.42 -29.98 -10.57
C GLY A 232 -15.18 -29.28 -11.07
N SER A 233 -14.26 -28.87 -10.18
CA SER A 233 -13.04 -28.17 -10.53
C SER A 233 -11.88 -29.10 -10.87
N SER A 234 -10.83 -28.53 -11.46
CA SER A 234 -9.58 -29.27 -11.73
C SER A 234 -8.84 -29.74 -10.45
N SER A 235 -9.25 -29.27 -9.28
CA SER A 235 -8.67 -29.59 -7.98
C SER A 235 -9.53 -30.57 -7.14
N ALA A 236 -10.51 -31.26 -7.74
CA ALA A 236 -11.38 -32.21 -7.05
C ALA A 236 -10.60 -33.31 -6.29
N HIS A 237 -9.43 -33.73 -6.80
CA HIS A 237 -8.56 -34.72 -6.18
C HIS A 237 -8.04 -34.34 -4.79
N GLU A 238 -8.06 -33.02 -4.42
CA GLU A 238 -7.64 -32.59 -3.10
C GLU A 238 -8.56 -33.06 -1.96
N LEU A 239 -9.73 -33.63 -2.30
CA LEU A 239 -10.64 -34.24 -1.35
C LEU A 239 -10.38 -35.74 -1.08
N ASP A 240 -9.42 -36.38 -1.78
CA ASP A 240 -9.27 -37.83 -1.75
C ASP A 240 -8.57 -38.38 -0.49
N ASP A 241 -7.66 -37.66 0.13
CA ASP A 241 -6.90 -38.13 1.33
C ASP A 241 -6.92 -37.10 2.47
N LEU A 242 -8.10 -36.95 3.12
CA LEU A 242 -8.32 -36.05 4.23
C LEU A 242 -8.01 -36.75 5.56
N TYR A 243 -7.44 -35.97 6.50
CA TYR A 243 -7.24 -36.37 7.90
C TYR A 243 -8.23 -35.65 8.79
N ARG A 244 -9.26 -36.36 9.28
CA ARG A 244 -10.33 -35.80 10.13
C ARG A 244 -9.85 -35.56 11.54
N ILE A 245 -10.24 -34.43 12.11
CA ILE A 245 -10.16 -34.12 13.54
C ILE A 245 -11.53 -33.65 14.04
N ASP A 246 -11.83 -33.94 15.30
CA ASP A 246 -13.07 -33.55 15.94
C ASP A 246 -12.93 -32.24 16.74
N HIS A 247 -11.71 -31.94 17.18
CA HIS A 247 -11.36 -30.74 17.93
C HIS A 247 -10.06 -30.11 17.44
N LEU A 248 -9.95 -28.78 17.49
CA LEU A 248 -8.70 -28.09 17.12
C LEU A 248 -7.53 -28.50 18.04
N SER A 249 -7.82 -28.86 19.29
CA SER A 249 -6.84 -29.37 20.25
C SER A 249 -6.18 -30.69 19.84
N ASP A 250 -6.83 -31.48 18.98
CA ASP A 250 -6.29 -32.77 18.54
C ASP A 250 -4.94 -32.63 17.81
N VAL A 251 -4.71 -31.50 17.12
CA VAL A 251 -3.45 -31.25 16.40
C VAL A 251 -2.23 -31.05 17.31
N PHE A 252 -2.45 -30.80 18.59
CA PHE A 252 -1.40 -30.62 19.62
C PHE A 252 -1.18 -31.83 20.50
N LYS A 253 -1.95 -32.93 20.28
CA LYS A 253 -1.76 -34.19 20.99
C LYS A 253 -0.57 -34.98 20.45
N ASP A 254 0.13 -35.70 21.31
CA ASP A 254 1.27 -36.57 20.89
C ASP A 254 0.85 -37.64 19.88
N SER A 255 -0.41 -38.08 19.91
CA SER A 255 -0.99 -39.04 19.00
C SER A 255 -1.31 -38.50 17.59
N PHE A 256 -1.16 -37.18 17.37
CA PHE A 256 -1.50 -36.57 16.09
C PHE A 256 -0.61 -37.05 14.95
N SER A 257 -1.19 -37.72 13.97
CA SER A 257 -0.52 -38.29 12.79
C SER A 257 -0.89 -37.65 11.45
N GLY A 258 -1.64 -36.55 11.49
CA GLY A 258 -2.11 -35.83 10.29
C GLY A 258 -1.08 -34.89 9.62
N LYS A 259 0.18 -34.86 10.08
CA LYS A 259 1.22 -34.00 9.48
C LYS A 259 1.49 -34.39 8.03
N GLY A 260 1.42 -33.39 7.15
CA GLY A 260 1.61 -33.57 5.71
C GLY A 260 0.37 -34.04 4.95
N LYS A 261 -0.78 -34.19 5.63
CA LYS A 261 -2.08 -34.43 5.03
C LYS A 261 -2.95 -33.18 5.11
N ARG A 262 -3.92 -33.05 4.21
CA ARG A 262 -4.94 -32.01 4.27
C ARG A 262 -5.93 -32.35 5.40
N LEU A 263 -6.14 -31.41 6.34
CA LEU A 263 -7.05 -31.65 7.46
C LEU A 263 -8.51 -31.44 7.04
N ASP A 264 -9.39 -32.33 7.48
CA ASP A 264 -10.82 -32.14 7.39
C ASP A 264 -11.33 -31.38 8.64
N LEU A 265 -11.67 -30.13 8.44
CA LEU A 265 -12.16 -29.20 9.48
C LEU A 265 -13.64 -28.84 9.26
N ARG A 266 -14.39 -29.57 8.42
CA ARG A 266 -15.76 -29.23 8.05
C ARG A 266 -16.74 -29.31 9.22
N ASP A 267 -16.43 -30.08 10.25
CA ASP A 267 -17.23 -30.19 11.46
C ASP A 267 -16.82 -29.17 12.56
N ILE A 268 -15.72 -28.46 12.36
CA ILE A 268 -15.29 -27.35 13.24
C ILE A 268 -16.10 -26.11 12.93
N VAL A 269 -16.69 -25.46 13.97
CA VAL A 269 -17.44 -24.22 13.79
C VAL A 269 -16.50 -23.11 13.30
N THR A 270 -16.65 -22.73 12.05
CA THR A 270 -15.92 -21.65 11.39
C THR A 270 -16.91 -20.68 10.77
N PHE A 271 -16.55 -19.42 10.66
CA PHE A 271 -17.35 -18.39 9.97
C PHE A 271 -16.45 -17.25 9.48
N THR A 272 -16.96 -16.52 8.49
CA THR A 272 -16.32 -15.29 7.98
C THR A 272 -16.99 -14.06 8.59
N ILE A 273 -16.24 -12.94 8.74
CA ILE A 273 -16.77 -11.64 9.20
C ILE A 273 -16.22 -10.55 8.29
N ASP A 274 -17.07 -10.00 7.43
CA ASP A 274 -16.67 -9.11 6.34
C ASP A 274 -17.55 -7.87 6.25
N GLY A 275 -17.29 -7.00 5.27
CA GLY A 275 -18.18 -5.89 4.92
C GLY A 275 -19.53 -6.39 4.38
N ASP A 276 -20.55 -5.54 4.45
CA ASP A 276 -21.90 -5.91 4.00
C ASP A 276 -21.92 -6.23 2.50
N ASP A 277 -21.09 -5.54 1.68
CA ASP A 277 -21.02 -5.66 0.23
C ASP A 277 -19.88 -6.59 -0.28
N SER A 278 -19.12 -7.21 0.63
CA SER A 278 -18.01 -8.11 0.25
C SER A 278 -18.52 -9.43 -0.32
N GLY A 279 -17.82 -9.93 -1.37
CA GLY A 279 -18.09 -11.23 -1.98
C GLY A 279 -16.84 -12.14 -2.04
N ASP A 280 -15.65 -11.59 -1.77
CA ASP A 280 -14.36 -12.25 -1.81
C ASP A 280 -13.85 -12.57 -0.39
N PHE A 281 -14.41 -13.64 0.21
CA PHE A 281 -14.10 -14.03 1.58
C PHE A 281 -12.77 -14.77 1.64
N ASP A 282 -11.70 -14.02 1.95
CA ASP A 282 -10.33 -14.56 2.07
C ASP A 282 -10.14 -15.40 3.34
N ASP A 283 -10.77 -15.02 4.45
CA ASP A 283 -10.50 -15.57 5.77
C ASP A 283 -11.75 -16.00 6.55
N ALA A 284 -11.64 -17.15 7.19
CA ALA A 284 -12.58 -17.65 8.18
C ALA A 284 -11.85 -17.92 9.49
N VAL A 285 -12.57 -17.81 10.60
CA VAL A 285 -12.00 -17.95 11.95
C VAL A 285 -12.73 -19.00 12.75
N SER A 286 -12.00 -19.66 13.66
CA SER A 286 -12.52 -20.60 14.65
C SER A 286 -11.84 -20.40 16.00
N LEU A 287 -12.49 -20.77 17.08
CA LEU A 287 -11.96 -20.69 18.43
C LEU A 287 -12.39 -21.90 19.25
N GLU A 288 -11.43 -22.51 19.95
CA GLU A 288 -11.67 -23.53 20.98
C GLU A 288 -11.03 -23.07 22.28
N CYS A 289 -11.77 -23.21 23.39
CA CYS A 289 -11.27 -22.95 24.74
C CYS A 289 -10.91 -24.28 25.39
N ILE A 290 -9.76 -24.40 26.02
CA ILE A 290 -9.36 -25.61 26.74
C ILE A 290 -9.91 -25.50 28.17
N GLU A 291 -10.88 -26.39 28.51
CA GLU A 291 -11.59 -26.34 29.77
C GLU A 291 -10.92 -27.17 30.89
N ASP A 292 -10.07 -28.15 30.55
CA ASP A 292 -9.47 -29.09 31.46
C ASP A 292 -7.97 -29.32 31.22
N GLY A 293 -7.26 -29.83 32.24
CA GLY A 293 -5.86 -30.30 32.13
C GLY A 293 -4.81 -29.21 32.35
N GLU A 294 -3.56 -29.51 31.96
CA GLU A 294 -2.42 -28.62 32.19
C GLU A 294 -2.51 -27.26 31.43
N LEU A 295 -3.33 -27.23 30.39
CA LEU A 295 -3.58 -26.04 29.57
C LEU A 295 -4.95 -25.43 29.82
N GLU A 296 -5.63 -25.76 30.93
CA GLU A 296 -6.91 -25.17 31.28
C GLU A 296 -6.90 -23.64 31.18
N GLY A 297 -7.88 -23.08 30.46
CA GLY A 297 -8.02 -21.64 30.19
C GLY A 297 -7.08 -21.12 29.08
N ALA A 298 -6.37 -22.00 28.35
CA ALA A 298 -5.71 -21.67 27.11
C ALA A 298 -6.73 -21.62 25.94
N TYR A 299 -6.33 -20.96 24.85
CA TYR A 299 -7.18 -20.78 23.67
C TYR A 299 -6.51 -21.38 22.46
N ILE A 300 -7.28 -21.95 21.55
CA ILE A 300 -6.81 -22.37 20.24
C ILE A 300 -7.55 -21.53 19.19
N VAL A 301 -6.81 -20.67 18.50
CA VAL A 301 -7.34 -19.83 17.43
C VAL A 301 -7.00 -20.49 16.10
N GLY A 302 -8.03 -20.80 15.31
CA GLY A 302 -7.89 -21.18 13.90
C GLY A 302 -8.12 -19.98 13.00
N VAL A 303 -7.18 -19.75 12.06
CA VAL A 303 -7.31 -18.79 10.97
C VAL A 303 -7.16 -19.56 9.68
N HIS A 304 -8.23 -19.61 8.90
CA HIS A 304 -8.38 -20.45 7.72
C HIS A 304 -8.47 -19.54 6.51
N ILE A 305 -7.49 -19.62 5.61
CA ILE A 305 -7.36 -18.71 4.47
C ILE A 305 -7.65 -19.49 3.19
N ALA A 306 -8.40 -18.89 2.28
CA ALA A 306 -8.70 -19.44 0.97
C ALA A 306 -7.44 -19.97 0.27
N ASP A 307 -7.41 -21.24 -0.15
CA ASP A 307 -6.25 -21.85 -0.81
C ASP A 307 -6.21 -21.51 -2.31
N VAL A 308 -6.08 -20.21 -2.61
CA VAL A 308 -6.01 -19.70 -4.00
C VAL A 308 -4.86 -20.33 -4.77
N SER A 309 -3.78 -20.70 -4.09
CA SER A 309 -2.59 -21.29 -4.71
C SER A 309 -2.82 -22.70 -5.27
N GLU A 310 -3.92 -23.37 -4.92
CA GLU A 310 -4.30 -24.64 -5.53
C GLU A 310 -4.85 -24.43 -6.95
N TYR A 311 -5.52 -23.32 -7.17
CA TYR A 311 -6.15 -22.95 -8.42
C TYR A 311 -5.23 -22.11 -9.33
N VAL A 312 -4.58 -21.09 -8.77
CA VAL A 312 -3.69 -20.18 -9.50
C VAL A 312 -2.25 -20.67 -9.40
N ARG A 313 -1.85 -21.55 -10.34
CA ARG A 313 -0.53 -22.16 -10.35
C ARG A 313 0.53 -21.22 -10.93
N GLU A 314 1.73 -21.27 -10.39
CA GLU A 314 2.87 -20.46 -10.86
C GLU A 314 3.13 -20.65 -12.34
N GLY A 315 3.33 -19.55 -13.08
CA GLY A 315 3.55 -19.55 -14.53
C GLY A 315 2.30 -19.72 -15.39
N SER A 316 1.10 -19.85 -14.81
CA SER A 316 -0.16 -19.87 -15.56
C SER A 316 -0.54 -18.46 -16.07
N PRO A 317 -1.45 -18.35 -17.07
CA PRO A 317 -1.99 -17.06 -17.49
C PRO A 317 -2.61 -16.24 -16.34
N LEU A 318 -3.32 -16.91 -15.42
CA LEU A 318 -3.88 -16.31 -14.20
C LEU A 318 -2.79 -15.76 -13.30
N ASP A 319 -1.72 -16.50 -13.09
CA ASP A 319 -0.58 -16.08 -12.28
C ASP A 319 0.13 -14.86 -12.85
N ALA A 320 0.42 -14.88 -14.14
CA ALA A 320 1.07 -13.76 -14.82
C ALA A 320 0.23 -12.47 -14.71
N GLU A 321 -1.09 -12.56 -14.92
CA GLU A 321 -2.00 -11.40 -14.80
C GLU A 321 -2.14 -10.96 -13.35
N SER A 322 -2.20 -11.88 -12.39
CA SER A 322 -2.27 -11.54 -10.96
C SER A 322 -1.03 -10.80 -10.47
N LEU A 323 0.17 -11.20 -10.94
CA LEU A 323 1.42 -10.50 -10.66
C LEU A 323 1.44 -9.11 -11.30
N GLU A 324 0.91 -8.97 -12.53
CA GLU A 324 0.79 -7.69 -13.22
C GLU A 324 -0.13 -6.73 -12.48
N ARG A 325 -1.26 -7.21 -11.93
CA ARG A 325 -2.18 -6.42 -11.12
C ARG A 325 -1.64 -6.15 -9.72
N GLY A 326 -0.93 -7.10 -9.13
CA GLY A 326 -0.32 -7.05 -7.79
C GLY A 326 -1.31 -7.11 -6.64
N CYS A 327 -2.45 -6.43 -6.75
CA CYS A 327 -3.56 -6.46 -5.78
C CYS A 327 -4.89 -6.06 -6.44
N SER A 328 -6.00 -6.36 -5.75
CA SER A 328 -7.31 -5.75 -6.05
C SER A 328 -7.33 -4.29 -5.67
N ILE A 329 -8.21 -3.49 -6.29
CA ILE A 329 -8.40 -2.06 -6.06
C ILE A 329 -9.87 -1.83 -5.74
N TYR A 330 -10.15 -1.11 -4.65
CA TYR A 330 -11.50 -0.93 -4.13
C TYR A 330 -11.95 0.53 -4.25
N PHE A 331 -12.85 0.79 -5.18
CA PHE A 331 -13.54 2.08 -5.31
C PHE A 331 -14.90 2.03 -4.64
N PRO A 332 -15.48 3.15 -4.22
CA PRO A 332 -16.87 3.18 -3.78
C PRO A 332 -17.81 2.56 -4.82
N GLY A 333 -18.50 1.48 -4.45
CA GLY A 333 -19.43 0.77 -5.35
C GLY A 333 -18.80 -0.08 -6.47
N LYS A 334 -17.46 -0.16 -6.58
CA LYS A 334 -16.80 -0.91 -7.67
C LYS A 334 -15.47 -1.51 -7.22
N VAL A 335 -15.21 -2.75 -7.61
CA VAL A 335 -13.93 -3.43 -7.38
C VAL A 335 -13.25 -3.72 -8.71
N ILE A 336 -11.94 -3.48 -8.80
CA ILE A 336 -11.08 -4.00 -9.86
C ILE A 336 -10.32 -5.19 -9.26
N PRO A 337 -10.77 -6.42 -9.48
CA PRO A 337 -10.25 -7.58 -8.77
C PRO A 337 -8.90 -8.03 -9.34
N MET A 338 -8.05 -8.61 -8.49
CA MET A 338 -6.79 -9.26 -8.89
C MET A 338 -7.05 -10.55 -9.69
N LEU A 339 -8.10 -11.25 -9.34
CA LEU A 339 -8.53 -12.53 -9.98
C LEU A 339 -9.93 -12.37 -10.58
N PRO A 340 -10.27 -13.11 -11.66
CA PRO A 340 -11.64 -13.13 -12.19
C PRO A 340 -12.67 -13.52 -11.12
N GLU A 341 -13.86 -12.94 -11.16
CA GLU A 341 -14.92 -13.10 -10.13
C GLU A 341 -15.33 -14.56 -9.92
N LYS A 342 -15.29 -15.41 -10.95
CA LYS A 342 -15.55 -16.86 -10.81
C LYS A 342 -14.60 -17.53 -9.82
N LEU A 343 -13.37 -16.99 -9.67
CA LEU A 343 -12.42 -17.43 -8.65
C LEU A 343 -12.58 -16.63 -7.38
N SER A 344 -12.48 -15.28 -7.44
CA SER A 344 -12.44 -14.44 -6.25
C SER A 344 -13.71 -14.51 -5.40
N ASN A 345 -14.88 -14.49 -6.01
CA ASN A 345 -16.18 -14.53 -5.34
C ASN A 345 -16.82 -15.92 -5.34
N GLY A 346 -16.34 -16.81 -6.24
CA GLY A 346 -16.82 -18.17 -6.43
C GLY A 346 -15.97 -19.23 -5.75
N LEU A 347 -15.13 -19.93 -6.53
CA LEU A 347 -14.42 -21.13 -6.09
C LEU A 347 -13.45 -20.92 -4.94
N CYS A 348 -12.76 -19.76 -4.89
CA CYS A 348 -11.82 -19.44 -3.82
C CYS A 348 -12.52 -18.88 -2.58
N SER A 349 -13.58 -18.09 -2.74
CA SER A 349 -14.29 -17.44 -1.63
C SER A 349 -14.82 -18.47 -0.62
N LEU A 350 -14.59 -18.24 0.67
CA LEU A 350 -15.01 -19.10 1.76
C LEU A 350 -16.52 -18.97 2.04
N ASN A 351 -17.32 -19.21 1.01
CA ASN A 351 -18.79 -19.12 1.05
C ASN A 351 -19.39 -20.03 2.11
N PRO A 352 -20.49 -19.61 2.78
CA PRO A 352 -21.15 -20.43 3.79
C PRO A 352 -21.78 -21.69 3.19
N ASP A 353 -21.81 -22.77 4.01
CA ASP A 353 -22.40 -24.06 3.71
C ASP A 353 -21.77 -24.82 2.51
N GLU A 354 -20.63 -24.35 2.00
CA GLU A 354 -19.87 -24.96 0.92
C GLU A 354 -18.51 -25.47 1.38
N ASP A 355 -18.08 -26.62 0.86
CA ASP A 355 -16.72 -27.12 1.08
C ASP A 355 -15.73 -26.19 0.37
N ARG A 356 -14.68 -25.77 1.06
CA ARG A 356 -13.64 -24.90 0.51
C ARG A 356 -12.25 -25.34 0.94
N LEU A 357 -11.34 -25.39 -0.03
CA LEU A 357 -9.94 -25.61 0.24
C LEU A 357 -9.37 -24.38 0.98
N SER A 358 -8.63 -24.64 2.04
CA SER A 358 -8.00 -23.59 2.83
C SER A 358 -6.59 -23.95 3.26
N LEU A 359 -5.81 -22.93 3.58
CA LEU A 359 -4.52 -23.03 4.25
C LEU A 359 -4.68 -22.46 5.64
N SER A 360 -4.54 -23.30 6.66
CA SER A 360 -4.88 -22.96 8.05
C SER A 360 -3.66 -22.72 8.90
N ALA A 361 -3.71 -21.66 9.72
CA ALA A 361 -2.81 -21.42 10.83
C ALA A 361 -3.59 -21.65 12.14
N ILE A 362 -3.32 -22.76 12.82
CA ILE A 362 -3.93 -23.13 14.11
C ILE A 362 -2.92 -22.78 15.20
N VAL A 363 -3.29 -21.90 16.12
CA VAL A 363 -2.36 -21.31 17.10
C VAL A 363 -2.85 -21.57 18.52
N LEU A 364 -2.04 -22.25 19.31
CA LEU A 364 -2.27 -22.47 20.74
C LEU A 364 -1.75 -21.27 21.54
N LEU A 365 -2.62 -20.61 22.27
CA LEU A 365 -2.35 -19.44 23.10
C LEU A 365 -2.51 -19.78 24.58
N GLY A 366 -1.58 -19.31 25.40
CA GLY A 366 -1.79 -19.27 26.85
C GLY A 366 -2.82 -18.21 27.26
N LYS A 367 -3.29 -18.25 28.50
CA LYS A 367 -4.23 -17.27 29.10
C LYS A 367 -3.77 -15.81 28.90
N ASP A 368 -2.48 -15.56 28.80
CA ASP A 368 -1.85 -14.25 28.58
C ASP A 368 -1.69 -13.87 27.11
N GLY A 369 -2.26 -14.63 26.18
CA GLY A 369 -2.12 -14.42 24.74
C GLY A 369 -0.72 -14.73 24.19
N LYS A 370 0.11 -15.46 24.93
CA LYS A 370 1.43 -15.92 24.43
C LYS A 370 1.21 -17.14 23.55
N THR A 371 1.75 -17.13 22.33
CA THR A 371 1.81 -18.31 21.48
C THR A 371 2.69 -19.38 22.14
N LEU A 372 2.09 -20.51 22.48
CA LEU A 372 2.73 -21.70 23.05
C LEU A 372 3.20 -22.62 21.93
N ASP A 373 2.30 -22.96 21.01
CA ASP A 373 2.56 -23.80 19.83
C ASP A 373 1.71 -23.37 18.63
N HIS A 374 1.96 -23.94 17.46
CA HIS A 374 1.19 -23.69 16.24
C HIS A 374 1.36 -24.79 15.22
N LEU A 375 0.32 -25.00 14.41
CA LEU A 375 0.35 -25.82 13.21
C LEU A 375 -0.03 -24.97 11.99
N ILE A 376 0.73 -25.08 10.90
CA ILE A 376 0.37 -24.54 9.59
C ILE A 376 0.13 -25.75 8.70
N THR A 377 -1.02 -25.81 8.04
CA THR A 377 -1.43 -27.00 7.29
C THR A 377 -2.44 -26.67 6.20
N GLU A 378 -2.48 -27.49 5.18
CA GLU A 378 -3.58 -27.53 4.21
C GLU A 378 -4.83 -28.10 4.87
N SER A 379 -6.02 -27.57 4.56
CA SER A 379 -7.28 -28.01 5.16
C SER A 379 -8.46 -27.85 4.21
N VAL A 380 -9.58 -28.47 4.58
CA VAL A 380 -10.90 -28.25 4.00
C VAL A 380 -11.81 -27.76 5.12
N ILE A 381 -12.50 -26.66 4.89
CA ILE A 381 -13.49 -26.11 5.82
C ILE A 381 -14.86 -26.04 5.16
N ARG A 382 -15.90 -25.93 6.01
CA ARG A 382 -17.24 -25.51 5.60
C ARG A 382 -17.67 -24.40 6.51
N SER A 383 -17.68 -23.16 6.00
CA SER A 383 -18.08 -22.00 6.77
C SER A 383 -19.54 -22.11 7.21
N SER A 384 -19.79 -22.04 8.50
CA SER A 384 -21.15 -22.16 9.08
C SER A 384 -21.99 -20.91 8.82
N LYS A 385 -21.37 -19.77 8.53
CA LYS A 385 -22.07 -18.50 8.29
C LYS A 385 -21.16 -17.44 7.71
N ARG A 386 -21.67 -16.71 6.74
CA ARG A 386 -21.16 -15.38 6.37
C ARG A 386 -21.74 -14.37 7.36
N MET A 387 -20.91 -13.73 8.17
CA MET A 387 -21.27 -12.66 9.08
C MET A 387 -20.85 -11.30 8.55
N THR A 388 -21.47 -10.23 9.02
CA THR A 388 -21.06 -8.87 8.68
C THR A 388 -20.61 -8.12 9.93
N TYR A 389 -19.64 -7.20 9.78
CA TYR A 389 -19.17 -6.38 10.89
C TYR A 389 -20.32 -5.70 11.62
N SER A 390 -21.23 -5.08 10.89
CA SER A 390 -22.39 -4.37 11.42
C SER A 390 -23.31 -5.25 12.32
N LYS A 391 -23.50 -6.53 11.95
CA LYS A 391 -24.31 -7.46 12.72
C LYS A 391 -23.58 -8.06 13.91
N VAL A 392 -22.27 -8.34 13.74
CA VAL A 392 -21.45 -8.86 14.85
C VAL A 392 -21.28 -7.80 15.93
N ASP A 393 -21.09 -6.52 15.58
CA ASP A 393 -21.03 -5.44 16.56
C ASP A 393 -22.33 -5.36 17.39
N LYS A 394 -23.51 -5.43 16.77
CA LYS A 394 -24.79 -5.48 17.47
C LYS A 394 -24.88 -6.66 18.44
N VAL A 395 -24.39 -7.86 18.04
CA VAL A 395 -24.35 -9.04 18.92
C VAL A 395 -23.43 -8.80 20.12
N LEU A 396 -22.25 -8.22 19.88
CA LEU A 396 -21.26 -7.90 20.92
C LEU A 396 -21.73 -6.79 21.89
N ASP A 397 -22.66 -5.94 21.43
CA ASP A 397 -23.35 -4.93 22.25
C ASP A 397 -24.56 -5.48 22.98
N GLY A 398 -24.86 -6.78 22.88
CA GLY A 398 -25.94 -7.47 23.55
C GLY A 398 -27.30 -7.41 22.85
N GLU A 399 -27.36 -6.94 21.61
CA GLU A 399 -28.57 -6.93 20.80
C GLU A 399 -28.87 -8.34 20.24
N LYS A 400 -30.17 -8.65 20.14
CA LYS A 400 -30.61 -9.92 19.54
C LYS A 400 -30.65 -9.80 18.01
N VAL A 401 -29.71 -10.45 17.36
CA VAL A 401 -29.64 -10.51 15.88
C VAL A 401 -30.14 -11.88 15.41
N SER A 402 -31.11 -11.90 14.48
CA SER A 402 -31.67 -13.13 13.92
C SER A 402 -30.59 -14.00 13.27
N GLY A 403 -30.57 -15.30 13.66
CA GLY A 403 -29.61 -16.27 13.12
C GLY A 403 -28.19 -16.17 13.73
N TYR A 404 -27.96 -15.41 14.80
CA TYR A 404 -26.66 -15.28 15.49
C TYR A 404 -26.65 -15.90 16.89
N LYS A 405 -27.79 -16.27 17.46
CA LYS A 405 -27.91 -16.77 18.84
C LYS A 405 -26.91 -17.91 19.19
N GLN A 406 -26.69 -18.82 18.26
CA GLN A 406 -25.79 -19.96 18.46
C GLN A 406 -24.30 -19.56 18.46
N PHE A 407 -23.98 -18.37 17.99
CA PHE A 407 -22.61 -17.85 17.90
C PHE A 407 -22.27 -16.79 18.96
N GLU A 408 -23.26 -16.33 19.75
CA GLU A 408 -23.06 -15.28 20.79
C GLU A 408 -21.88 -15.63 21.71
N GLY A 409 -21.87 -16.84 22.27
CA GLY A 409 -20.82 -17.25 23.21
C GLY A 409 -19.41 -17.32 22.59
N VAL A 410 -19.28 -17.80 21.36
CA VAL A 410 -17.97 -17.87 20.69
C VAL A 410 -17.50 -16.46 20.28
N LEU A 411 -18.39 -15.58 19.82
CA LEU A 411 -18.06 -14.20 19.47
C LEU A 411 -17.59 -13.40 20.69
N GLU A 412 -18.23 -13.56 21.85
CA GLU A 412 -17.77 -12.94 23.10
C GLU A 412 -16.38 -13.43 23.50
N LYS A 413 -16.12 -14.73 23.39
CA LYS A 413 -14.81 -15.31 23.67
C LYS A 413 -13.74 -14.85 22.69
N MET A 414 -14.07 -14.74 21.40
CA MET A 414 -13.16 -14.17 20.40
C MET A 414 -12.82 -12.69 20.70
N ARG A 415 -13.81 -11.90 21.15
CA ARG A 415 -13.58 -10.53 21.62
C ARG A 415 -12.62 -10.50 22.81
N GLU A 416 -12.81 -11.36 23.81
CA GLU A 416 -11.91 -11.49 24.95
C GLU A 416 -10.47 -11.78 24.50
N VAL A 417 -10.28 -12.79 23.64
CA VAL A 417 -8.96 -13.15 23.11
C VAL A 417 -8.34 -12.03 22.31
N SER A 418 -9.11 -11.33 21.49
CA SER A 418 -8.61 -10.19 20.69
C SER A 418 -8.12 -9.05 21.58
N LEU A 419 -8.82 -8.74 22.66
CA LEU A 419 -8.39 -7.73 23.64
C LEU A 419 -7.09 -8.11 24.33
N ILE A 420 -6.91 -9.39 24.72
CA ILE A 420 -5.67 -9.90 25.30
C ILE A 420 -4.50 -9.76 24.29
N LEU A 421 -4.73 -10.11 23.03
CA LEU A 421 -3.71 -9.99 21.96
C LEU A 421 -3.34 -8.52 21.73
N ARG A 422 -4.33 -7.63 21.66
CA ARG A 422 -4.16 -6.19 21.47
C ARG A 422 -3.36 -5.57 22.62
N GLU A 423 -3.77 -5.81 23.87
CA GLU A 423 -3.06 -5.32 25.06
C GLU A 423 -1.60 -5.78 25.05
N ARG A 424 -1.37 -7.05 24.73
CA ARG A 424 -0.02 -7.61 24.59
C ARG A 424 0.78 -6.95 23.47
N ARG A 425 0.16 -6.56 22.37
CA ARG A 425 0.83 -5.86 21.25
C ARG A 425 1.23 -4.44 21.67
N PHE A 426 0.33 -3.69 22.29
CA PHE A 426 0.60 -2.34 22.77
C PHE A 426 1.65 -2.32 23.90
N SER A 427 1.61 -3.28 24.84
CA SER A 427 2.64 -3.40 25.88
C SER A 427 4.05 -3.64 25.33
N LYS A 428 4.18 -4.13 24.10
CA LYS A 428 5.46 -4.28 23.37
C LYS A 428 5.86 -3.06 22.55
N GLY A 429 5.03 -2.02 22.53
CA GLY A 429 5.32 -0.77 21.87
C GLY A 429 4.77 -0.66 20.44
N SER A 430 3.72 -1.38 20.09
CA SER A 430 2.98 -1.09 18.86
C SER A 430 2.46 0.34 18.91
N VAL A 431 2.56 1.06 17.80
CA VAL A 431 2.07 2.43 17.67
C VAL A 431 0.72 2.41 16.97
N ASP A 432 -0.28 3.03 17.57
CA ASP A 432 -1.59 3.24 16.96
C ASP A 432 -1.72 4.70 16.52
N PHE A 433 -1.84 4.90 15.23
CA PHE A 433 -1.99 6.25 14.68
C PHE A 433 -3.44 6.71 14.59
N ASP A 434 -4.40 5.81 14.78
CA ASP A 434 -5.83 6.08 14.81
C ASP A 434 -6.26 7.13 13.77
N ILE A 435 -6.10 6.77 12.47
CA ILE A 435 -6.46 7.64 11.37
C ILE A 435 -7.89 7.26 10.96
N GLU A 436 -8.80 8.20 11.11
CA GLU A 436 -10.17 8.07 10.63
C GLU A 436 -10.19 8.11 9.10
N GLU A 437 -10.74 7.08 8.47
CA GLU A 437 -11.01 7.01 7.04
C GLU A 437 -12.47 7.40 6.75
N ALA A 438 -12.72 7.94 5.56
CA ALA A 438 -14.09 8.14 5.10
C ALA A 438 -14.69 6.83 4.57
N GLU A 439 -15.96 6.58 4.88
CA GLU A 439 -16.77 5.56 4.25
C GLU A 439 -17.74 6.26 3.29
N ILE A 440 -17.59 6.01 1.99
CA ILE A 440 -18.34 6.66 0.93
C ILE A 440 -19.35 5.67 0.37
N SER A 441 -20.64 5.99 0.45
CA SER A 441 -21.75 5.22 -0.12
C SER A 441 -22.18 5.82 -1.44
N VAL A 442 -22.40 4.99 -2.46
CA VAL A 442 -22.87 5.41 -3.77
C VAL A 442 -24.09 4.61 -4.21
N ASP A 443 -24.91 5.18 -5.09
CA ASP A 443 -26.00 4.47 -5.77
C ASP A 443 -25.50 3.72 -7.02
N ASP A 444 -26.41 3.00 -7.70
CA ASP A 444 -26.10 2.24 -8.92
C ASP A 444 -25.65 3.14 -10.10
N LYS A 445 -25.84 4.45 -10.01
CA LYS A 445 -25.37 5.43 -11.00
C LYS A 445 -24.05 6.10 -10.63
N GLY A 446 -23.46 5.69 -9.49
CA GLY A 446 -22.21 6.26 -8.99
C GLY A 446 -22.35 7.60 -8.28
N ASN A 447 -23.60 8.10 -8.03
CA ASN A 447 -23.83 9.29 -7.23
C ASN A 447 -23.56 8.99 -5.76
N VAL A 448 -22.93 9.93 -5.05
CA VAL A 448 -22.66 9.78 -3.63
C VAL A 448 -23.95 10.00 -2.84
N THR A 449 -24.33 9.01 -2.04
CA THR A 449 -25.53 9.08 -1.20
C THR A 449 -25.23 9.46 0.24
N ASP A 450 -24.04 9.10 0.75
CA ASP A 450 -23.64 9.42 2.12
C ASP A 450 -22.10 9.37 2.24
N ILE A 451 -21.54 10.22 3.11
CA ILE A 451 -20.13 10.19 3.52
C ILE A 451 -20.06 10.35 5.04
N ARG A 452 -19.48 9.37 5.70
CA ARG A 452 -19.29 9.37 7.15
C ARG A 452 -17.88 8.91 7.54
N ALA A 453 -17.44 9.28 8.72
CA ALA A 453 -16.22 8.74 9.27
C ALA A 453 -16.41 7.24 9.61
N ARG A 454 -15.45 6.42 9.19
CA ARG A 454 -15.47 4.97 9.47
C ARG A 454 -15.18 4.73 10.93
N GLU A 455 -16.16 4.22 11.65
CA GLU A 455 -16.00 3.90 13.07
C GLU A 455 -15.12 2.66 13.28
N ARG A 456 -14.28 2.73 14.29
CA ARG A 456 -13.49 1.59 14.75
C ARG A 456 -14.41 0.69 15.60
N SER A 457 -14.75 -0.49 15.07
CA SER A 457 -15.66 -1.40 15.74
C SER A 457 -14.95 -2.55 16.44
N ALA A 458 -15.64 -3.20 17.40
CA ALA A 458 -15.13 -4.35 18.13
C ALA A 458 -14.89 -5.55 17.21
N SER A 459 -15.79 -5.79 16.26
CA SER A 459 -15.69 -6.87 15.28
C SER A 459 -14.51 -6.70 14.34
N ARG A 460 -14.25 -5.48 13.84
CA ARG A 460 -13.07 -5.18 13.00
C ARG A 460 -11.77 -5.40 13.77
N SER A 461 -11.71 -4.92 15.03
CA SER A 461 -10.55 -5.12 15.90
C SER A 461 -10.29 -6.60 16.20
N LEU A 462 -11.35 -7.40 16.34
CA LEU A 462 -11.27 -8.84 16.56
C LEU A 462 -10.58 -9.53 15.38
N ILE A 463 -11.07 -9.30 14.16
CA ILE A 463 -10.50 -9.90 12.94
C ILE A 463 -9.08 -9.41 12.72
N GLU A 464 -8.80 -8.09 12.88
CA GLU A 464 -7.46 -7.54 12.79
C GLU A 464 -6.45 -8.30 13.67
N GLU A 465 -6.74 -8.50 14.96
CA GLU A 465 -5.81 -9.17 15.86
C GLU A 465 -5.59 -10.66 15.51
N PHE A 466 -6.63 -11.36 15.01
CA PHE A 466 -6.50 -12.74 14.56
C PHE A 466 -5.66 -12.82 13.27
N MET A 467 -5.85 -11.91 12.32
CA MET A 467 -5.03 -11.82 11.11
C MET A 467 -3.57 -11.46 11.45
N LEU A 468 -3.35 -10.51 12.35
CA LEU A 468 -2.00 -10.17 12.86
C LEU A 468 -1.33 -11.36 13.54
N LEU A 469 -2.08 -12.18 14.32
CA LEU A 469 -1.59 -13.40 14.95
C LEU A 469 -1.12 -14.41 13.91
N ALA A 470 -1.94 -14.69 12.88
CA ALA A 470 -1.61 -15.63 11.81
C ALA A 470 -0.40 -15.14 11.00
N ASN A 471 -0.43 -13.91 10.51
CA ASN A 471 0.65 -13.30 9.72
C ASN A 471 2.00 -13.37 10.45
N LYS A 472 2.02 -13.00 11.73
CA LYS A 472 3.22 -13.05 12.57
C LYS A 472 3.71 -14.48 12.83
N THR A 473 2.78 -15.43 13.05
CA THR A 473 3.11 -16.84 13.32
C THR A 473 3.74 -17.49 12.10
N VAL A 474 3.13 -17.30 10.92
CA VAL A 474 3.63 -17.79 9.63
C VAL A 474 5.02 -17.18 9.34
N ALA A 475 5.16 -15.87 9.40
CA ALA A 475 6.44 -15.19 9.16
C ALA A 475 7.55 -15.72 10.08
N LYS A 476 7.27 -15.90 11.37
CA LYS A 476 8.23 -16.43 12.35
C LYS A 476 8.64 -17.87 12.03
N HIS A 477 7.69 -18.72 11.60
CA HIS A 477 7.93 -20.12 11.26
C HIS A 477 8.90 -20.23 10.09
N PHE A 478 8.64 -19.55 8.98
CA PHE A 478 9.43 -19.64 7.75
C PHE A 478 10.79 -18.92 7.87
N CYS A 479 10.85 -17.77 8.54
CA CYS A 479 12.12 -17.09 8.82
C CYS A 479 13.05 -17.97 9.65
N LYS A 480 12.56 -18.67 10.69
CA LYS A 480 13.38 -19.60 11.49
C LYS A 480 13.86 -20.81 10.71
N LYS A 481 13.07 -21.30 9.76
CA LYS A 481 13.45 -22.41 8.86
C LYS A 481 14.42 -21.97 7.75
N LYS A 482 14.67 -20.66 7.60
CA LYS A 482 15.52 -20.07 6.54
C LYS A 482 15.06 -20.49 5.14
N ILE A 483 13.76 -20.47 4.93
CA ILE A 483 13.13 -20.69 3.63
C ILE A 483 12.96 -19.31 2.98
N PRO A 484 13.27 -19.13 1.68
CA PRO A 484 13.00 -17.90 0.95
C PRO A 484 11.51 -17.53 1.08
N PHE A 485 11.22 -16.28 1.40
CA PHE A 485 9.86 -15.87 1.74
C PHE A 485 9.64 -14.37 1.47
N ALA A 486 8.41 -13.96 1.19
CA ALA A 486 8.07 -12.55 1.09
C ALA A 486 7.60 -12.03 2.47
N TYR A 487 8.22 -10.96 2.94
CA TYR A 487 7.91 -10.31 4.21
C TYR A 487 7.27 -8.95 3.98
N ARG A 488 6.43 -8.52 4.91
CA ARG A 488 5.96 -7.14 5.01
C ARG A 488 6.81 -6.40 6.02
N VAL A 489 7.61 -5.49 5.54
CA VAL A 489 8.61 -4.77 6.33
C VAL A 489 8.19 -3.32 6.50
N HIS A 490 8.40 -2.81 7.71
CA HIS A 490 8.33 -1.39 8.02
C HIS A 490 9.63 -1.04 8.75
N GLU A 491 10.52 -0.37 8.05
CA GLU A 491 11.84 -0.03 8.58
C GLU A 491 11.79 1.00 9.71
N ASP A 492 12.91 1.14 10.41
CA ASP A 492 13.10 2.16 11.45
C ASP A 492 12.93 3.57 10.86
N PRO A 493 12.38 4.51 11.62
CA PRO A 493 12.19 5.88 11.17
C PRO A 493 13.51 6.61 10.90
N ASP A 494 13.46 7.63 10.02
CA ASP A 494 14.61 8.49 9.76
C ASP A 494 14.99 9.29 11.00
N MET A 495 16.22 9.10 11.49
CA MET A 495 16.72 9.76 12.69
C MET A 495 16.79 11.29 12.57
N VAL A 496 16.89 11.84 11.34
CA VAL A 496 16.82 13.31 11.14
C VAL A 496 15.43 13.80 11.51
N LYS A 497 14.39 13.14 11.01
CA LYS A 497 12.99 13.47 11.32
C LYS A 497 12.64 13.26 12.80
N ILE A 498 13.20 12.21 13.42
CA ILE A 498 13.03 11.98 14.86
C ILE A 498 13.69 13.10 15.69
N ARG A 499 14.84 13.63 15.27
CA ARG A 499 15.45 14.80 15.92
C ARG A 499 14.55 16.03 15.83
N GLU A 500 13.98 16.29 14.65
CA GLU A 500 13.04 17.40 14.46
C GLU A 500 11.77 17.24 15.32
N LEU A 501 11.23 16.01 15.40
CA LEU A 501 10.11 15.68 16.28
C LEU A 501 10.44 15.98 17.75
N VAL A 502 11.58 15.52 18.24
CA VAL A 502 12.03 15.76 19.64
C VAL A 502 12.26 17.25 19.92
N GLU A 503 12.78 18.01 18.97
CA GLU A 503 12.91 19.48 19.12
C GLU A 503 11.53 20.16 19.18
N THR A 504 10.54 19.63 18.46
CA THR A 504 9.17 20.12 18.55
C THR A 504 8.57 19.85 19.93
N PHE A 505 8.77 18.66 20.51
CA PHE A 505 8.37 18.37 21.89
C PHE A 505 8.92 19.37 22.89
N LYS A 506 10.21 19.70 22.80
CA LYS A 506 10.87 20.69 23.67
C LYS A 506 10.25 22.08 23.51
N LYS A 507 9.97 22.51 22.27
CA LYS A 507 9.35 23.83 21.99
C LYS A 507 7.93 23.93 22.56
N LEU A 508 7.19 22.81 22.58
CA LEU A 508 5.85 22.72 23.14
C LEU A 508 5.85 22.55 24.67
N GLY A 509 7.02 22.42 25.31
CA GLY A 509 7.14 22.17 26.74
C GLY A 509 6.73 20.78 27.18
N LEU A 510 6.63 19.82 26.21
CA LEU A 510 6.33 18.42 26.49
C LEU A 510 7.57 17.68 26.99
N SER A 511 7.35 16.70 27.86
CA SER A 511 8.45 15.91 28.41
C SER A 511 8.95 14.88 27.39
N VAL A 512 10.26 14.73 27.28
CA VAL A 512 10.90 13.70 26.45
C VAL A 512 11.72 12.78 27.37
N ASP A 513 11.52 11.45 27.19
CA ASP A 513 12.27 10.45 27.96
C ASP A 513 13.80 10.65 27.78
N ARG A 514 14.55 10.51 28.87
CA ARG A 514 16.01 10.67 28.88
C ARG A 514 16.74 9.68 27.97
N LYS A 515 16.19 8.48 27.78
CA LYS A 515 16.76 7.46 26.89
C LYS A 515 16.67 7.90 25.43
N VAL A 516 15.50 8.43 25.04
CA VAL A 516 15.29 8.99 23.69
C VAL A 516 16.23 10.17 23.45
N LEU A 517 16.31 11.11 24.41
CA LEU A 517 17.23 12.26 24.32
C LEU A 517 18.69 11.83 24.15
N LYS A 518 19.13 10.78 24.86
CA LYS A 518 20.49 10.25 24.74
C LYS A 518 20.77 9.66 23.36
N LYS A 519 19.79 8.96 22.79
CA LYS A 519 19.89 8.37 21.44
C LYS A 519 19.89 9.44 20.35
N VAL A 520 18.99 10.41 20.45
CA VAL A 520 18.85 11.52 19.48
C VAL A 520 20.09 12.43 19.45
N ASN A 521 20.73 12.64 20.60
CA ASN A 521 21.97 13.43 20.72
C ASN A 521 23.25 12.61 20.53
N GLY A 522 23.13 11.29 20.33
CA GLY A 522 24.25 10.36 20.15
C GLY A 522 24.73 10.24 18.71
N SER A 523 25.33 9.07 18.38
CA SER A 523 25.79 8.75 17.02
C SER A 523 24.61 8.54 16.06
N ASP A 524 24.83 8.74 14.77
CA ASP A 524 23.83 8.53 13.71
C ASP A 524 23.39 7.05 13.58
N ASP A 525 24.14 6.09 14.14
CA ASP A 525 23.78 4.67 14.20
C ASP A 525 22.81 4.31 15.33
N ALA A 526 22.38 5.27 16.17
CA ALA A 526 21.40 5.02 17.22
C ALA A 526 20.00 4.99 16.61
N SER A 527 19.19 3.93 16.90
CA SER A 527 17.78 3.91 16.55
C SER A 527 16.88 4.10 17.77
N VAL A 528 15.72 4.71 17.57
CA VAL A 528 14.66 4.86 18.57
C VAL A 528 13.66 3.74 18.33
N SER A 529 13.39 2.92 19.34
CA SER A 529 12.44 1.81 19.21
C SER A 529 10.99 2.28 19.13
N SER A 530 10.11 1.44 18.57
CA SER A 530 8.67 1.72 18.51
C SER A 530 8.06 1.97 19.89
N ALA A 531 8.51 1.26 20.93
CA ALA A 531 8.06 1.47 22.30
C ALA A 531 8.46 2.86 22.86
N GLU A 532 9.63 3.36 22.48
CA GLU A 532 10.04 4.72 22.85
C GLU A 532 9.23 5.79 22.14
N ILE A 533 8.87 5.56 20.87
CA ILE A 533 7.96 6.45 20.11
C ILE A 533 6.55 6.40 20.70
N ALA A 534 6.02 5.21 21.02
CA ALA A 534 4.73 5.09 21.68
C ALA A 534 4.70 5.86 23.02
N THR A 535 5.77 5.79 23.81
CA THR A 535 5.89 6.55 25.05
C THR A 535 5.90 8.08 24.81
N LEU A 536 6.57 8.53 23.74
CA LEU A 536 6.53 9.94 23.35
C LEU A 536 5.11 10.36 22.97
N MET A 537 4.41 9.62 22.14
CA MET A 537 3.04 9.91 21.72
C MET A 537 2.10 9.99 22.93
N ASN A 538 2.16 9.01 23.83
CA ASN A 538 1.35 8.96 25.03
C ASN A 538 1.59 10.17 25.97
N SER A 539 2.78 10.76 25.94
CA SER A 539 3.06 11.98 26.74
C SER A 539 2.34 13.23 26.21
N ALA A 540 1.83 13.19 24.99
CA ALA A 540 1.04 14.26 24.38
C ALA A 540 -0.48 14.00 24.45
N GLU A 541 -0.90 12.79 24.86
CA GLU A 541 -2.30 12.38 24.97
C GLU A 541 -3.08 13.29 25.93
N GLY A 542 -4.28 13.71 25.54
CA GLY A 542 -5.12 14.63 26.29
C GLY A 542 -4.62 16.09 26.32
N THR A 543 -3.52 16.40 25.63
CA THR A 543 -3.04 17.77 25.46
C THR A 543 -3.58 18.39 24.17
N PRO A 544 -3.61 19.74 24.07
CA PRO A 544 -3.98 20.41 22.80
C PRO A 544 -3.05 20.10 21.63
N PHE A 545 -1.93 19.41 21.88
CA PHE A 545 -0.91 19.10 20.88
C PHE A 545 -0.95 17.66 20.41
N GLU A 546 -1.86 16.85 20.92
CA GLU A 546 -1.96 15.41 20.61
C GLU A 546 -2.02 15.15 19.09
N MET A 547 -2.94 15.81 18.36
CA MET A 547 -3.11 15.65 16.93
C MET A 547 -1.84 16.09 16.16
N LEU A 548 -1.21 17.21 16.57
CA LEU A 548 0.04 17.70 15.98
C LEU A 548 1.15 16.63 16.14
N ILE A 549 1.29 16.08 17.34
CA ILE A 549 2.33 15.09 17.63
C ILE A 549 2.07 13.78 16.84
N LYS A 550 0.83 13.28 16.81
CA LYS A 550 0.44 12.12 15.98
C LYS A 550 0.83 12.35 14.50
N THR A 551 0.47 13.52 13.95
CA THR A 551 0.77 13.89 12.56
C THR A 551 2.28 13.95 12.29
N LEU A 552 3.07 14.61 13.15
CA LEU A 552 4.51 14.71 12.98
C LEU A 552 5.21 13.36 13.15
N THR A 553 4.74 12.54 14.09
CA THR A 553 5.25 11.18 14.27
C THR A 553 5.00 10.33 13.03
N LEU A 554 3.79 10.35 12.49
CA LEU A 554 3.47 9.62 11.24
C LEU A 554 4.35 10.07 10.07
N ARG A 555 4.57 11.38 9.91
CA ARG A 555 5.44 11.93 8.85
C ARG A 555 6.92 11.54 9.02
N SER A 556 7.33 11.16 10.23
CA SER A 556 8.69 10.69 10.50
C SER A 556 8.89 9.21 10.20
N MET A 557 7.81 8.44 10.05
CA MET A 557 7.88 7.02 9.76
C MET A 557 8.26 6.75 8.30
N GLN A 558 8.86 5.58 8.06
CA GLN A 558 9.04 5.03 6.71
C GLN A 558 7.72 4.45 6.20
N ARG A 559 7.66 4.11 4.92
CA ARG A 559 6.53 3.36 4.38
C ARG A 559 6.79 1.86 4.49
N ALA A 560 5.75 1.09 4.77
CA ALA A 560 5.86 -0.35 4.72
C ALA A 560 5.97 -0.84 3.26
N GLU A 561 6.76 -1.89 3.03
CA GLU A 561 6.97 -2.48 1.72
C GLU A 561 7.14 -4.00 1.79
N TYR A 562 7.05 -4.69 0.65
CA TYR A 562 7.38 -6.10 0.57
C TYR A 562 8.86 -6.27 0.24
N THR A 563 9.50 -7.26 0.89
CA THR A 563 10.89 -7.62 0.64
C THR A 563 11.13 -9.10 0.92
N ALA A 564 12.16 -9.68 0.30
CA ALA A 564 12.62 -11.03 0.61
C ALA A 564 13.43 -11.13 1.92
N GLU A 565 13.79 -10.00 2.53
CA GLU A 565 14.54 -9.93 3.78
C GLU A 565 13.64 -9.74 4.99
N CYS A 566 13.86 -10.52 6.06
CA CYS A 566 13.08 -10.48 7.30
C CYS A 566 13.59 -9.39 8.24
N LEU A 567 13.21 -8.13 7.99
CA LEU A 567 13.68 -6.96 8.76
C LEU A 567 12.74 -6.54 9.90
N GLY A 568 11.51 -7.11 9.94
CA GLY A 568 10.51 -6.79 10.95
C GLY A 568 9.57 -5.67 10.55
N HIS A 569 8.65 -5.31 11.44
CA HIS A 569 7.66 -4.26 11.19
C HIS A 569 7.61 -3.28 12.37
N TYR A 570 8.23 -2.12 12.20
CA TYR A 570 8.43 -1.12 13.25
C TYR A 570 7.12 -0.68 13.91
N GLY A 571 6.13 -0.24 13.14
CA GLY A 571 4.86 0.26 13.66
C GLY A 571 4.08 -0.77 14.49
N LEU A 572 4.17 -2.07 14.11
CA LEU A 572 3.52 -3.16 14.85
C LEU A 572 4.39 -3.73 16.00
N ALA A 573 5.61 -3.26 16.15
CA ALA A 573 6.61 -3.81 17.09
C ALA A 573 6.83 -5.33 16.90
N PHE A 574 6.76 -5.82 15.66
CA PHE A 574 6.95 -7.21 15.30
C PHE A 574 8.33 -7.46 14.71
N LYS A 575 9.02 -8.47 15.22
CA LYS A 575 10.29 -8.93 14.64
C LYS A 575 10.11 -9.74 13.36
N TYR A 576 8.98 -10.36 13.17
CA TYR A 576 8.61 -11.21 12.03
C TYR A 576 7.22 -10.81 11.58
N TYR A 577 7.05 -10.48 10.31
CA TYR A 577 5.75 -10.14 9.77
C TYR A 577 5.69 -10.39 8.28
N CYS A 578 4.60 -10.97 7.82
CA CYS A 578 4.25 -11.13 6.40
C CYS A 578 2.77 -10.85 6.22
N HIS A 579 2.33 -10.78 4.99
CA HIS A 579 0.93 -10.87 4.65
C HIS A 579 0.65 -12.29 4.16
N PHE A 580 -0.23 -13.02 4.85
CA PHE A 580 -0.61 -14.41 4.57
C PHE A 580 -2.11 -14.54 4.34
N THR A 581 -2.89 -13.59 4.85
CA THR A 581 -4.32 -13.75 5.11
C THR A 581 -5.23 -13.29 3.99
N SER A 582 -4.71 -12.83 2.82
CA SER A 582 -5.58 -12.35 1.74
C SER A 582 -5.05 -12.65 0.34
N PRO A 583 -4.94 -13.94 -0.06
CA PRO A 583 -4.39 -14.36 -1.36
C PRO A 583 -5.34 -14.10 -2.53
N ILE A 584 -6.64 -13.88 -2.32
CA ILE A 584 -7.60 -13.52 -3.37
C ILE A 584 -7.28 -12.12 -3.91
N ARG A 585 -6.84 -11.21 -3.02
CA ARG A 585 -6.66 -9.80 -3.35
C ARG A 585 -5.24 -9.26 -3.22
N ARG A 586 -4.25 -10.07 -2.81
CA ARG A 586 -2.84 -9.66 -2.72
C ARG A 586 -1.92 -10.75 -3.26
N TYR A 587 -1.12 -10.41 -4.27
CA TYR A 587 -0.18 -11.36 -4.88
C TYR A 587 0.92 -11.90 -3.94
N PRO A 588 1.53 -11.10 -3.04
CA PRO A 588 2.51 -11.65 -2.09
C PRO A 588 1.97 -12.77 -1.21
N ASP A 589 0.70 -12.68 -0.78
CA ASP A 589 0.02 -13.73 -0.02
C ASP A 589 -0.11 -15.01 -0.85
N LEU A 590 -0.56 -14.90 -2.10
CA LEU A 590 -0.64 -16.02 -3.04
C LEU A 590 0.75 -16.65 -3.24
N GLN A 591 1.78 -15.86 -3.42
CA GLN A 591 3.15 -16.36 -3.61
C GLN A 591 3.67 -17.12 -2.39
N ILE A 592 3.46 -16.60 -1.18
CA ILE A 592 3.90 -17.34 0.01
C ILE A 592 3.06 -18.61 0.28
N HIS A 593 1.80 -18.65 -0.12
CA HIS A 593 0.99 -19.86 -0.02
C HIS A 593 1.62 -21.01 -0.83
N ARG A 594 2.14 -20.76 -2.02
CA ARG A 594 2.88 -21.76 -2.82
C ARG A 594 4.11 -22.28 -2.09
N ILE A 595 4.92 -21.37 -1.52
CA ILE A 595 6.11 -21.71 -0.75
C ILE A 595 5.76 -22.54 0.50
N ILE A 596 4.69 -22.18 1.18
CA ILE A 596 4.18 -22.90 2.35
C ILE A 596 3.80 -24.34 1.94
N LYS A 597 2.96 -24.49 0.92
CA LYS A 597 2.48 -25.81 0.46
C LYS A 597 3.62 -26.72 0.02
N GLN A 598 4.56 -26.24 -0.79
CA GLN A 598 5.73 -27.03 -1.19
C GLN A 598 6.59 -27.46 0.01
N THR A 599 6.67 -26.58 1.04
CA THR A 599 7.37 -26.92 2.28
C THR A 599 6.62 -27.99 3.07
N LEU A 600 5.29 -27.91 3.17
CA LEU A 600 4.44 -28.86 3.88
C LEU A 600 4.45 -30.24 3.19
N ARG A 601 4.43 -30.24 1.86
CA ARG A 601 4.48 -31.45 1.02
C ARG A 601 5.90 -32.07 0.94
N GLY A 602 6.91 -31.43 1.54
CA GLY A 602 8.29 -31.91 1.51
C GLY A 602 9.02 -31.75 0.18
N GLU A 603 8.48 -30.94 -0.71
CA GLU A 603 9.01 -30.68 -2.06
C GLU A 603 10.11 -29.63 -2.08
N MET A 604 10.24 -28.81 -1.01
CA MET A 604 11.20 -27.72 -0.89
C MET A 604 12.65 -28.21 -0.87
N ASN A 605 13.24 -28.34 -2.04
CA ASN A 605 14.63 -28.72 -2.27
C ASN A 605 15.52 -27.49 -2.59
N ASN A 606 16.82 -27.69 -2.82
CA ASN A 606 17.74 -26.60 -3.11
C ASN A 606 17.41 -25.85 -4.43
N VAL A 607 16.90 -26.57 -5.45
CA VAL A 607 16.53 -25.98 -6.75
C VAL A 607 15.37 -24.99 -6.55
N LEU A 608 14.34 -25.41 -5.80
CA LEU A 608 13.20 -24.53 -5.50
C LEU A 608 13.61 -23.35 -4.60
N LYS A 609 14.54 -23.54 -3.66
CA LYS A 609 15.06 -22.42 -2.87
C LYS A 609 15.78 -21.41 -3.74
N GLU A 610 16.67 -21.85 -4.63
CA GLU A 610 17.36 -20.97 -5.57
C GLU A 610 16.35 -20.26 -6.49
N HIS A 611 15.34 -20.95 -6.98
CA HIS A 611 14.26 -20.35 -7.77
C HIS A 611 13.57 -19.21 -7.00
N TYR A 612 13.15 -19.44 -5.76
CA TYR A 612 12.48 -18.40 -4.96
C TYR A 612 13.43 -17.28 -4.52
N GLU A 613 14.71 -17.56 -4.28
CA GLU A 613 15.71 -16.52 -4.02
C GLU A 613 15.88 -15.59 -5.23
N ASP A 614 15.75 -16.11 -6.45
CA ASP A 614 15.87 -15.35 -7.68
C ASP A 614 14.61 -14.51 -7.98
N ILE A 615 13.39 -15.05 -7.81
CA ILE A 615 12.15 -14.37 -8.21
C ILE A 615 11.59 -13.42 -7.14
N LEU A 616 11.74 -13.74 -5.85
CA LEU A 616 11.11 -12.98 -4.78
C LEU A 616 11.49 -11.48 -4.73
N PRO A 617 12.73 -11.06 -5.00
CA PRO A 617 13.07 -9.65 -5.03
C PRO A 617 12.22 -8.86 -6.04
N GLU A 618 12.00 -9.39 -7.24
CA GLU A 618 11.16 -8.75 -8.26
C GLU A 618 9.67 -8.80 -7.90
N VAL A 619 9.18 -9.94 -7.42
CA VAL A 619 7.80 -10.09 -6.94
C VAL A 619 7.50 -9.07 -5.82
N CYS A 620 8.36 -8.94 -4.84
CA CYS A 620 8.19 -8.01 -3.73
C CYS A 620 8.23 -6.55 -4.21
N HIS A 621 9.19 -6.21 -5.08
CA HIS A 621 9.29 -4.87 -5.64
C HIS A 621 8.03 -4.50 -6.42
N ARG A 622 7.58 -5.37 -7.33
CA ARG A 622 6.39 -5.15 -8.15
C ARG A 622 5.13 -5.03 -7.30
N SER A 623 4.95 -5.92 -6.33
CA SER A 623 3.81 -5.87 -5.40
C SER A 623 3.77 -4.55 -4.62
N SER A 624 4.93 -4.05 -4.16
CA SER A 624 5.02 -2.76 -3.46
C SER A 624 4.72 -1.58 -4.37
N VAL A 625 5.10 -1.65 -5.66
CA VAL A 625 4.77 -0.61 -6.65
C VAL A 625 3.27 -0.61 -6.93
N MET A 626 2.67 -1.79 -7.16
CA MET A 626 1.25 -1.89 -7.48
C MET A 626 0.35 -1.55 -6.30
N GLU A 627 0.72 -1.92 -5.08
CA GLU A 627 0.02 -1.50 -3.86
C GLU A 627 -0.03 0.03 -3.72
N ARG A 628 1.10 0.72 -3.94
CA ARG A 628 1.13 2.19 -3.91
C ARG A 628 0.24 2.81 -4.99
N LYS A 629 0.23 2.20 -6.18
CA LYS A 629 -0.58 2.65 -7.31
C LYS A 629 -2.08 2.43 -7.05
N ALA A 630 -2.44 1.30 -6.44
CA ALA A 630 -3.80 1.01 -6.00
C ALA A 630 -4.28 2.03 -4.96
N ALA A 631 -3.49 2.25 -3.90
CA ALA A 631 -3.81 3.25 -2.88
C ALA A 631 -3.91 4.68 -3.44
N GLU A 632 -3.10 5.03 -4.44
CA GLU A 632 -3.20 6.31 -5.14
C GLU A 632 -4.50 6.40 -5.93
N ALA A 633 -4.90 5.32 -6.61
CA ALA A 633 -6.16 5.28 -7.38
C ALA A 633 -7.38 5.42 -6.46
N GLU A 634 -7.43 4.65 -5.38
CA GLU A 634 -8.47 4.71 -4.36
C GLU A 634 -8.60 6.13 -3.80
N ALA A 635 -7.50 6.73 -3.35
CA ALA A 635 -7.50 8.10 -2.83
C ALA A 635 -7.94 9.16 -3.86
N GLN A 636 -7.62 8.96 -5.15
CA GLN A 636 -8.05 9.87 -6.21
C GLN A 636 -9.55 9.77 -6.49
N VAL A 637 -10.11 8.56 -6.53
CA VAL A 637 -11.55 8.34 -6.72
C VAL A 637 -12.32 8.84 -5.50
N ASP A 638 -11.89 8.50 -4.28
CA ASP A 638 -12.51 9.00 -3.05
C ASP A 638 -12.57 10.53 -3.05
N ARG A 639 -11.46 11.16 -3.46
CA ARG A 639 -11.41 12.64 -3.54
C ARG A 639 -12.41 13.20 -4.54
N LEU A 640 -12.58 12.59 -5.71
CA LEU A 640 -13.57 13.03 -6.71
C LEU A 640 -15.00 12.86 -6.18
N LYS A 641 -15.31 11.73 -5.55
CA LYS A 641 -16.60 11.48 -4.92
C LYS A 641 -16.89 12.50 -3.79
N MET A 642 -15.90 12.82 -2.96
CA MET A 642 -16.02 13.85 -1.91
C MET A 642 -16.32 15.23 -2.51
N ILE A 643 -15.70 15.60 -3.63
CA ILE A 643 -15.94 16.88 -4.30
C ILE A 643 -17.36 16.93 -4.83
N ARG A 644 -17.84 15.89 -5.54
CA ARG A 644 -19.23 15.82 -6.02
C ARG A 644 -20.25 15.92 -4.89
N TYR A 645 -19.99 15.23 -3.77
CA TYR A 645 -20.86 15.37 -2.59
C TYR A 645 -20.90 16.82 -2.08
N MET A 646 -19.77 17.50 -2.03
CA MET A 646 -19.70 18.88 -1.53
C MET A 646 -20.23 19.92 -2.52
N GLU A 647 -20.31 19.61 -3.83
CA GLU A 647 -20.99 20.46 -4.82
C GLU A 647 -22.48 20.61 -4.50
N ASP A 648 -23.14 19.55 -4.03
CA ASP A 648 -24.56 19.58 -3.62
C ASP A 648 -24.76 20.33 -2.29
N HIS A 649 -23.68 20.56 -1.51
CA HIS A 649 -23.72 21.23 -0.21
C HIS A 649 -23.10 22.63 -0.23
N MET A 650 -23.04 23.27 -1.39
CA MET A 650 -22.49 24.63 -1.55
C MET A 650 -23.21 25.64 -0.65
N GLY A 651 -22.42 26.37 0.13
CA GLY A 651 -22.94 27.40 1.04
C GLY A 651 -23.44 26.90 2.38
N GLU A 652 -23.39 25.59 2.66
CA GLU A 652 -23.69 25.01 3.97
C GLU A 652 -22.51 25.11 4.94
N GLU A 653 -22.81 25.08 6.23
CA GLU A 653 -21.84 25.19 7.32
C GLU A 653 -21.57 23.82 7.97
N PHE A 654 -20.30 23.54 8.23
CA PHE A 654 -19.84 22.29 8.82
C PHE A 654 -18.84 22.53 9.95
N GLU A 655 -18.91 21.67 10.97
CA GLU A 655 -17.88 21.59 11.99
C GLU A 655 -16.72 20.71 11.49
N GLY A 656 -15.49 21.15 11.82
CA GLY A 656 -14.30 20.40 11.43
C GLY A 656 -13.09 20.71 12.31
N THR A 657 -12.03 19.98 12.09
CA THR A 657 -10.77 20.09 12.83
C THR A 657 -9.64 20.40 11.85
N VAL A 658 -8.76 21.33 12.21
CA VAL A 658 -7.57 21.64 11.41
C VAL A 658 -6.68 20.40 11.33
N SER A 659 -6.54 19.83 10.12
CA SER A 659 -5.73 18.66 9.80
C SER A 659 -4.34 19.00 9.29
N GLY A 660 -4.19 20.18 8.68
CA GLY A 660 -2.94 20.63 8.12
C GLY A 660 -2.84 22.14 8.02
N VAL A 661 -1.61 22.66 8.03
CA VAL A 661 -1.37 24.10 7.87
C VAL A 661 -0.15 24.31 6.97
N THR A 662 -0.29 25.21 6.02
CA THR A 662 0.77 25.66 5.13
C THR A 662 0.86 27.17 5.13
N ARG A 663 1.85 27.74 4.44
CA ARG A 663 1.93 29.20 4.23
C ARG A 663 0.78 29.74 3.35
N TYR A 664 0.08 28.87 2.64
CA TYR A 664 -0.98 29.24 1.68
C TYR A 664 -2.37 29.15 2.28
N GLY A 665 -2.57 28.38 3.36
CA GLY A 665 -3.87 28.19 3.97
C GLY A 665 -3.89 27.08 5.02
N VAL A 666 -5.09 26.84 5.51
CA VAL A 666 -5.43 25.91 6.58
C VAL A 666 -6.30 24.79 6.00
N PHE A 667 -5.88 23.57 6.13
CA PHE A 667 -6.68 22.40 5.77
C PHE A 667 -7.58 22.05 6.96
N VAL A 668 -8.84 21.82 6.69
CA VAL A 668 -9.85 21.49 7.69
C VAL A 668 -10.51 20.16 7.28
N LYS A 669 -10.43 19.17 8.16
CA LYS A 669 -11.13 17.90 8.05
C LYS A 669 -12.46 18.01 8.79
N LEU A 670 -13.56 17.83 8.07
CA LEU A 670 -14.91 17.85 8.61
C LEU A 670 -15.17 16.56 9.44
N ASP A 671 -16.22 16.56 10.25
CA ASP A 671 -16.59 15.41 11.08
C ASP A 671 -16.98 14.16 10.25
N ASN A 672 -17.37 14.34 8.99
CA ASN A 672 -17.59 13.26 8.01
C ASN A 672 -16.32 12.83 7.27
N SER A 673 -15.14 13.26 7.71
CA SER A 673 -13.82 12.98 7.14
C SER A 673 -13.49 13.64 5.80
N ILE A 674 -14.34 14.50 5.25
CA ILE A 674 -14.04 15.30 4.08
C ILE A 674 -13.04 16.40 4.45
N GLU A 675 -11.99 16.59 3.65
CA GLU A 675 -10.98 17.63 3.86
C GLU A 675 -11.09 18.73 2.80
N GLY A 676 -11.08 20.00 3.21
CA GLY A 676 -11.00 21.15 2.34
C GLY A 676 -9.98 22.17 2.84
N MET A 677 -9.77 23.25 2.11
CA MET A 677 -8.78 24.29 2.43
C MET A 677 -9.44 25.66 2.61
N ILE A 678 -9.05 26.37 3.66
CA ILE A 678 -9.29 27.80 3.80
C ILE A 678 -8.03 28.50 3.31
N SER A 679 -8.13 29.29 2.23
CA SER A 679 -7.01 30.11 1.76
C SER A 679 -6.60 31.13 2.84
N VAL A 680 -5.31 31.46 2.94
CA VAL A 680 -4.83 32.50 3.85
C VAL A 680 -5.49 33.86 3.56
N TYR A 681 -5.96 34.09 2.35
CA TYR A 681 -6.66 35.31 1.91
C TYR A 681 -8.11 35.37 2.38
N ASP A 682 -8.72 34.21 2.67
CA ASP A 682 -10.11 34.09 3.13
C ASP A 682 -10.19 34.02 4.67
N LEU A 683 -9.05 33.96 5.34
CA LEU A 683 -9.00 34.12 6.80
C LEU A 683 -9.32 35.56 7.21
N PRO A 684 -9.87 35.80 8.42
CA PRO A 684 -10.12 37.14 8.94
C PRO A 684 -8.88 38.03 8.81
N ALA A 685 -9.08 39.30 8.39
CA ALA A 685 -8.03 40.21 8.00
C ALA A 685 -6.92 40.40 9.06
N ASP A 686 -5.74 39.83 8.80
CA ASP A 686 -4.53 39.98 9.62
C ASP A 686 -3.27 39.70 8.76
N ASP A 687 -2.08 39.97 9.34
CA ASP A 687 -0.79 39.57 8.77
C ASP A 687 -0.39 38.22 9.36
N TYR A 688 -0.68 37.13 8.64
CA TYR A 688 -0.39 35.76 9.09
C TYR A 688 1.06 35.36 8.83
N VAL A 689 1.70 34.79 9.85
CA VAL A 689 3.04 34.22 9.78
C VAL A 689 2.96 32.71 9.95
N TYR A 690 3.53 31.96 9.01
CA TYR A 690 3.62 30.53 9.09
C TYR A 690 4.79 30.09 9.97
N GLU A 691 4.50 29.35 11.03
CA GLU A 691 5.47 28.75 11.94
C GLU A 691 5.63 27.27 11.60
N GLU A 692 6.61 26.95 10.74
CA GLU A 692 6.82 25.61 10.18
C GLU A 692 6.98 24.53 11.25
N SER A 693 7.74 24.80 12.31
CA SER A 693 7.98 23.82 13.39
C SER A 693 6.76 23.49 14.24
N LEU A 694 5.73 24.32 14.21
CA LEU A 694 4.48 24.15 14.96
C LEU A 694 3.30 23.91 14.03
N LEU A 695 3.53 23.86 12.71
CA LEU A 695 2.50 23.73 11.68
C LEU A 695 1.29 24.64 11.99
N ARG A 696 1.52 25.94 12.15
CA ARG A 696 0.45 26.90 12.44
C ARG A 696 0.64 28.23 11.72
N LEU A 697 -0.47 28.90 11.44
CA LEU A 697 -0.53 30.31 11.03
C LEU A 697 -0.89 31.17 12.24
N SER A 698 -0.09 32.19 12.53
CA SER A 698 -0.30 33.11 13.66
C SER A 698 -0.48 34.54 13.15
N GLY A 699 -1.62 35.16 13.49
CA GLY A 699 -1.91 36.54 13.16
C GLY A 699 -1.11 37.52 14.04
N ARG A 700 -0.43 38.46 13.43
CA ARG A 700 0.41 39.47 14.14
C ARG A 700 -0.38 40.45 14.96
N ARG A 701 -1.58 40.85 14.47
CA ARG A 701 -2.42 41.88 15.10
C ARG A 701 -3.43 41.28 16.06
N SER A 702 -4.19 40.29 15.61
CA SER A 702 -5.26 39.65 16.37
C SER A 702 -4.78 38.67 17.43
N ARG A 703 -3.53 38.18 17.32
CA ARG A 703 -2.99 37.04 18.08
C ARG A 703 -3.79 35.74 17.88
N ARG A 704 -4.70 35.68 16.90
CA ARG A 704 -5.40 34.46 16.51
C ARG A 704 -4.39 33.50 15.88
N TYR A 705 -4.56 32.23 16.11
CA TYR A 705 -3.76 31.21 15.45
C TYR A 705 -4.65 30.09 14.89
N TYR A 706 -4.17 29.49 13.82
CA TYR A 706 -4.74 28.29 13.20
C TYR A 706 -3.65 27.22 13.22
N GLY A 707 -3.87 26.16 13.98
CA GLY A 707 -2.90 25.07 14.17
C GLY A 707 -3.61 23.74 14.17
N ILE A 708 -2.88 22.67 13.91
CA ILE A 708 -3.41 21.29 13.86
C ILE A 708 -4.17 20.97 15.16
N GLY A 709 -5.33 20.34 15.03
CA GLY A 709 -6.21 19.95 16.13
C GLY A 709 -7.19 21.04 16.58
N LYS A 710 -7.13 22.28 16.03
CA LYS A 710 -8.10 23.32 16.37
C LYS A 710 -9.44 23.07 15.69
N ARG A 711 -10.54 23.16 16.45
CA ARG A 711 -11.92 23.11 15.92
C ARG A 711 -12.31 24.42 15.26
N LEU A 712 -12.97 24.33 14.12
CA LEU A 712 -13.46 25.47 13.33
C LEU A 712 -14.83 25.12 12.75
N CYS A 713 -15.73 26.13 12.71
CA CYS A 713 -16.90 26.08 11.86
C CYS A 713 -16.54 26.69 10.50
N VAL A 714 -16.84 26.00 9.42
CA VAL A 714 -16.48 26.40 8.05
C VAL A 714 -17.68 26.29 7.13
N LYS A 715 -17.68 27.13 6.09
CA LYS A 715 -18.71 27.14 5.04
C LYS A 715 -18.09 26.76 3.71
N VAL A 716 -18.78 25.93 2.94
CA VAL A 716 -18.34 25.52 1.59
C VAL A 716 -18.44 26.73 0.65
N SER A 717 -17.33 27.12 0.04
CA SER A 717 -17.25 28.29 -0.84
C SER A 717 -17.06 27.95 -2.31
N ALA A 718 -16.30 26.90 -2.62
CA ALA A 718 -16.09 26.42 -3.98
C ALA A 718 -15.70 24.92 -4.02
N CYS A 719 -16.09 24.28 -5.10
CA CYS A 719 -15.65 22.93 -5.45
C CYS A 719 -15.15 22.92 -6.90
N ASP A 720 -14.06 22.21 -7.17
CA ASP A 720 -13.49 22.09 -8.53
C ASP A 720 -12.97 20.66 -8.75
N LEU A 721 -13.67 19.92 -9.60
CA LEU A 721 -13.34 18.54 -9.98
C LEU A 721 -12.00 18.45 -10.74
N ASN A 722 -11.71 19.40 -11.63
CA ASN A 722 -10.47 19.38 -12.41
C ASN A 722 -9.23 19.65 -11.55
N GLN A 723 -9.33 20.63 -10.64
CA GLN A 723 -8.28 20.98 -9.69
C GLN A 723 -8.30 20.09 -8.45
N ARG A 724 -9.33 19.27 -8.27
CA ARG A 724 -9.54 18.37 -7.13
C ARG A 724 -9.48 19.08 -5.79
N ILE A 725 -10.11 20.25 -5.70
CA ILE A 725 -10.14 21.09 -4.50
C ILE A 725 -11.56 21.28 -3.97
N ILE A 726 -11.64 21.43 -2.66
CA ILE A 726 -12.79 21.91 -1.92
C ILE A 726 -12.29 23.12 -1.13
N ASP A 727 -12.85 24.30 -1.38
CA ASP A 727 -12.49 25.50 -0.68
C ASP A 727 -13.53 25.82 0.38
N PHE A 728 -13.04 26.22 1.53
CA PHE A 728 -13.84 26.67 2.65
C PHE A 728 -13.56 28.12 2.97
N ILE A 729 -14.52 28.77 3.61
CA ILE A 729 -14.33 30.04 4.31
C ILE A 729 -14.74 29.86 5.77
N PRO A 730 -14.15 30.61 6.73
CA PRO A 730 -14.62 30.58 8.11
C PRO A 730 -16.10 30.94 8.17
N ALA A 731 -16.91 30.16 8.85
CA ALA A 731 -18.23 30.57 9.30
C ALA A 731 -18.00 31.39 10.59
N ASP A 732 -18.52 32.61 10.66
CA ASP A 732 -18.21 33.67 11.63
C ASP A 732 -18.07 33.26 13.10
#